data_fd2db6196e311406e276d70d3ac8a5f6
#
_entry.id   fd2db6196e311406e276d70d3ac8a5f6
#
_cell.length_a   1.000
_cell.length_b   1.000
_cell.length_c   1.000
_cell.angle_alpha   90.00
_cell.angle_beta   90.00
_cell.angle_gamma   90.00
#
_symmetry.space_group_name_H-M   'P 1'
#
loop_
_entity.id
_entity.type
_entity.pdbx_description
1 polymer ?
#
loop_
_entity_poly.entity_id
_entity_poly.type
_entity_poly.pdbx_seq_one_letter_code
_entity_poly.pdbx_strand_id
1 'polypeptide(L)'
;MRSLWNDDEAGQFQGDLGLRVYTSRLLGRDRSLVLHGGGNTSVKIREKNLFGEEETILYVKGSGWDLETIEPQGFSPVRLSHVLRLAELPSLSDPEMVNQLVTHMLIAAAPAPSIETILHGLMPQKFVDHTHADAVLSVTNTREGEKRIRDIYGKRCVVIPYLIPGFDLAQYCAREFKRQGTPETVGMVLLNHGIFSFGATARESYERMIDLVTLAEKYLDSRRAWSVAPKDFASGTVDANAQASLRRKLSDIAGSPLILKTLTNERTLAFAQHPRAASITQQGPATPDHVIRTKRTPMLGTDVALYVQAYKGYFGEHAPGAKEQKTILDPAPRVVLDPAFGLAAAGRTAKDAGVAAEIYDHTIDVILRAEALGGFQALPPKDIFDVEYWDLEQAKLKKGGKPLPFAGEIAFVTGAASGIGKAAVAAFLARGAAVVGLDLDAKIESLHARPDFLGLRCDVTDDAQVGLAIGRAVIAFGGIDMLLLNAGIFPASRRIAELPAEEWRKSMTVNLDANLILMRACHAFLKLAPRGGRVVVIGSKNVPAPGPGAAAYSASKAALNQLARIAALEWGADRIRVNTVHPNAVFDTGLWTEDLLAQRAGQYGMSVEAYKTNNVLRTAVSSRDVAELAAEMCGPLFAKTTGAQVPVDGGNERVI
;
A
#
# COMPACT_ATOMS: atom_id res chain seq x y z
N MET A 1 -15.28 -7.75 -22.61
CA MET A 1 -15.54 -7.86 -21.15
C MET A 1 -16.73 -8.79 -20.90
N ARG A 2 -16.83 -9.43 -19.72
CA ARG A 2 -17.94 -10.31 -19.36
C ARG A 2 -18.65 -9.75 -18.11
N SER A 3 -19.99 -9.76 -18.11
CA SER A 3 -20.76 -9.43 -16.92
C SER A 3 -20.49 -10.42 -15.78
N LEU A 4 -20.35 -9.90 -14.58
CA LEU A 4 -20.23 -10.65 -13.33
C LEU A 4 -21.56 -10.67 -12.55
N TRP A 5 -22.66 -10.16 -13.12
CA TRP A 5 -23.96 -10.17 -12.46
C TRP A 5 -24.42 -11.61 -12.20
N ASN A 6 -24.89 -11.87 -10.98
CA ASN A 6 -25.48 -13.12 -10.55
C ASN A 6 -26.78 -12.82 -9.78
N ASP A 7 -27.90 -13.40 -10.23
CA ASP A 7 -29.22 -13.12 -9.64
C ASP A 7 -29.34 -13.64 -8.19
N ASP A 8 -28.69 -14.77 -7.85
CA ASP A 8 -28.69 -15.33 -6.50
C ASP A 8 -27.87 -14.46 -5.52
N GLU A 9 -26.72 -13.95 -5.97
CA GLU A 9 -25.94 -12.99 -5.17
C GLU A 9 -26.69 -11.66 -5.00
N ALA A 10 -27.28 -11.12 -6.08
CA ALA A 10 -28.05 -9.90 -6.04
C ALA A 10 -29.25 -9.98 -5.08
N GLY A 11 -29.90 -11.16 -4.99
CA GLY A 11 -31.00 -11.43 -4.06
C GLY A 11 -30.63 -11.28 -2.57
N GLN A 12 -29.34 -11.29 -2.22
CA GLN A 12 -28.86 -11.06 -0.85
C GLN A 12 -28.83 -9.57 -0.47
N PHE A 13 -28.95 -8.67 -1.44
CA PHE A 13 -28.91 -7.24 -1.25
C PHE A 13 -30.32 -6.64 -1.33
N GLN A 14 -30.75 -6.02 -0.23
CA GLN A 14 -32.13 -5.50 -0.11
C GLN A 14 -32.22 -4.05 -0.55
N GLY A 15 -33.26 -3.74 -1.33
CA GLY A 15 -33.58 -2.38 -1.75
C GLY A 15 -32.59 -1.78 -2.74
N ASP A 16 -32.84 -0.56 -3.14
CA ASP A 16 -32.05 0.14 -4.16
C ASP A 16 -30.60 0.40 -3.71
N LEU A 17 -30.40 0.80 -2.45
CA LEU A 17 -29.06 1.04 -1.90
C LEU A 17 -28.27 -0.27 -1.78
N GLY A 18 -28.89 -1.37 -1.35
CA GLY A 18 -28.26 -2.68 -1.33
C GLY A 18 -27.80 -3.12 -2.71
N LEU A 19 -28.68 -3.05 -3.72
CA LEU A 19 -28.33 -3.34 -5.11
C LEU A 19 -27.25 -2.40 -5.66
N ARG A 20 -27.23 -1.12 -5.21
CA ARG A 20 -26.16 -0.17 -5.56
C ARG A 20 -24.82 -0.61 -4.98
N VAL A 21 -24.77 -1.09 -3.74
CA VAL A 21 -23.57 -1.68 -3.13
C VAL A 21 -23.09 -2.87 -3.95
N TYR A 22 -24.00 -3.80 -4.29
CA TYR A 22 -23.66 -4.99 -5.08
C TYR A 22 -23.02 -4.64 -6.42
N THR A 23 -23.66 -3.78 -7.23
CA THR A 23 -23.13 -3.42 -8.54
C THR A 23 -21.84 -2.60 -8.45
N SER A 24 -21.68 -1.78 -7.42
CA SER A 24 -20.42 -1.07 -7.16
C SER A 24 -19.27 -2.04 -6.88
N ARG A 25 -19.53 -3.08 -6.09
CA ARG A 25 -18.54 -4.14 -5.84
C ARG A 25 -18.20 -4.93 -7.10
N LEU A 26 -19.17 -5.20 -7.97
CA LEU A 26 -18.88 -5.84 -9.26
C LEU A 26 -17.96 -4.99 -10.12
N LEU A 27 -18.20 -3.67 -10.21
CA LEU A 27 -17.31 -2.74 -10.93
C LEU A 27 -15.91 -2.68 -10.29
N GLY A 28 -15.84 -2.60 -8.96
CA GLY A 28 -14.57 -2.49 -8.23
C GLY A 28 -13.71 -3.76 -8.24
N ARG A 29 -14.31 -4.94 -8.45
CA ARG A 29 -13.59 -6.22 -8.60
C ARG A 29 -12.81 -6.32 -9.91
N ASP A 30 -13.24 -5.59 -10.93
CA ASP A 30 -12.53 -5.56 -12.22
C ASP A 30 -11.60 -4.35 -12.29
N ARG A 31 -10.31 -4.61 -12.12
CA ARG A 31 -9.26 -3.58 -12.10
C ARG A 31 -9.12 -2.84 -13.43
N SER A 32 -9.57 -3.42 -14.54
CA SER A 32 -9.60 -2.74 -15.84
C SER A 32 -10.72 -1.71 -15.96
N LEU A 33 -11.69 -1.72 -15.02
CA LEU A 33 -12.75 -0.71 -14.92
C LEU A 33 -12.43 0.38 -13.91
N VAL A 34 -11.93 -0.03 -12.73
CA VAL A 34 -11.73 0.87 -11.60
C VAL A 34 -10.47 0.52 -10.83
N LEU A 35 -9.57 1.47 -10.71
CA LEU A 35 -8.41 1.42 -9.81
C LEU A 35 -8.66 2.23 -8.54
N HIS A 36 -7.76 2.13 -7.60
CA HIS A 36 -7.79 2.73 -6.27
C HIS A 36 -8.34 4.16 -6.20
N GLY A 37 -9.50 4.32 -5.59
CA GLY A 37 -10.14 5.61 -5.40
C GLY A 37 -10.77 6.23 -6.65
N GLY A 38 -10.50 5.68 -7.84
CA GLY A 38 -11.11 6.09 -9.10
C GLY A 38 -12.56 5.64 -9.22
N GLY A 39 -13.30 6.27 -10.13
CA GLY A 39 -14.71 5.98 -10.37
C GLY A 39 -15.62 6.21 -9.15
N ASN A 40 -16.89 6.34 -9.42
CA ASN A 40 -17.91 6.45 -8.38
C ASN A 40 -19.27 6.02 -8.92
N THR A 41 -20.21 5.83 -8.00
CA THR A 41 -21.53 5.31 -8.31
C THR A 41 -22.57 5.98 -7.44
N SER A 42 -23.81 6.07 -7.92
CA SER A 42 -24.90 6.65 -7.14
C SER A 42 -26.25 6.01 -7.41
N VAL A 43 -27.19 6.26 -6.52
CA VAL A 43 -28.61 5.94 -6.67
C VAL A 43 -29.49 7.04 -6.08
N LYS A 44 -30.61 7.35 -6.73
CA LYS A 44 -31.63 8.28 -6.25
C LYS A 44 -32.78 7.49 -5.61
N ILE A 45 -33.05 7.74 -4.34
CA ILE A 45 -34.09 7.04 -3.57
C ILE A 45 -35.08 8.06 -3.02
N ARG A 46 -36.39 7.75 -3.08
CA ARG A 46 -37.42 8.53 -2.40
C ARG A 46 -37.61 8.01 -1.01
N GLU A 47 -37.51 8.89 -0.02
CA GLU A 47 -37.61 8.57 1.40
C GLU A 47 -38.48 9.60 2.11
N LYS A 48 -39.07 9.24 3.25
CA LYS A 48 -39.77 10.18 4.11
C LYS A 48 -38.77 10.78 5.10
N ASN A 49 -38.79 12.11 5.19
CA ASN A 49 -38.01 12.82 6.21
C ASN A 49 -38.65 12.67 7.62
N LEU A 50 -38.02 13.27 8.63
CA LEU A 50 -38.53 13.25 10.01
C LEU A 50 -39.93 13.84 10.18
N PHE A 51 -40.37 14.67 9.25
CA PHE A 51 -41.70 15.32 9.28
C PHE A 51 -42.74 14.55 8.47
N GLY A 52 -42.36 13.39 7.87
CA GLY A 52 -43.24 12.58 7.03
C GLY A 52 -43.37 13.04 5.59
N GLU A 53 -42.61 14.04 5.17
CA GLU A 53 -42.58 14.57 3.80
C GLU A 53 -41.69 13.72 2.90
N GLU A 54 -42.10 13.51 1.65
CA GLU A 54 -41.29 12.77 0.68
C GLU A 54 -40.14 13.64 0.14
N GLU A 55 -38.91 13.14 0.29
CA GLU A 55 -37.71 13.73 -0.31
C GLU A 55 -37.03 12.72 -1.23
N THR A 56 -36.36 13.22 -2.27
CA THR A 56 -35.45 12.38 -3.07
C THR A 56 -34.02 12.61 -2.58
N ILE A 57 -33.37 11.53 -2.18
CA ILE A 57 -32.02 11.53 -1.66
C ILE A 57 -31.09 10.90 -2.71
N LEU A 58 -30.00 11.58 -2.99
CA LEU A 58 -28.89 11.05 -3.81
C LEU A 58 -27.88 10.38 -2.89
N TYR A 59 -27.82 9.06 -2.95
CA TYR A 59 -26.77 8.28 -2.33
C TYR A 59 -25.62 8.17 -3.31
N VAL A 60 -24.52 8.84 -3.03
CA VAL A 60 -23.32 8.86 -3.88
C VAL A 60 -22.10 8.34 -3.13
N LYS A 61 -21.20 7.64 -3.80
CA LYS A 61 -19.96 7.14 -3.20
C LYS A 61 -19.22 8.24 -2.47
N GLY A 62 -18.91 7.98 -1.19
CA GLY A 62 -18.14 8.87 -0.34
C GLY A 62 -16.64 8.76 -0.58
N SER A 63 -15.95 9.87 -0.30
CA SER A 63 -14.50 9.97 -0.42
C SER A 63 -13.77 9.02 0.53
N GLY A 64 -12.82 8.24 0.00
CA GLY A 64 -11.98 7.33 0.78
C GLY A 64 -12.42 5.86 0.74
N TRP A 65 -13.55 5.54 0.11
CA TRP A 65 -14.00 4.19 -0.12
C TRP A 65 -13.56 3.66 -1.49
N ASP A 66 -13.10 2.41 -1.54
CA ASP A 66 -12.89 1.68 -2.79
C ASP A 66 -14.19 0.95 -3.17
N LEU A 67 -14.54 0.93 -4.47
CA LEU A 67 -15.79 0.30 -4.93
C LEU A 67 -15.83 -1.20 -4.63
N GLU A 68 -14.69 -1.89 -4.69
CA GLU A 68 -14.60 -3.34 -4.41
C GLU A 68 -15.12 -3.73 -3.02
N THR A 69 -14.90 -2.88 -2.02
CA THR A 69 -15.21 -3.16 -0.62
C THR A 69 -16.26 -2.23 -0.02
N ILE A 70 -16.91 -1.41 -0.86
CA ILE A 70 -17.88 -0.43 -0.38
C ILE A 70 -19.06 -1.09 0.36
N GLU A 71 -19.50 -0.44 1.42
CA GLU A 71 -20.64 -0.82 2.26
C GLU A 71 -21.73 0.27 2.14
N PRO A 72 -22.97 0.03 2.61
CA PRO A 72 -24.03 1.07 2.59
C PRO A 72 -23.60 2.40 3.22
N GLN A 73 -22.86 2.36 4.36
CA GLN A 73 -22.32 3.55 5.03
C GLN A 73 -21.23 4.27 4.24
N GLY A 74 -20.71 3.68 3.18
CA GLY A 74 -19.78 4.30 2.23
C GLY A 74 -20.46 5.23 1.23
N PHE A 75 -21.80 5.27 1.20
CA PHE A 75 -22.57 6.18 0.38
C PHE A 75 -23.06 7.38 1.20
N SER A 76 -22.76 8.58 0.71
CA SER A 76 -23.16 9.85 1.32
C SER A 76 -24.57 10.20 0.87
N PRO A 77 -25.56 10.31 1.80
CA PRO A 77 -26.93 10.69 1.47
C PRO A 77 -27.05 12.21 1.38
N VAL A 78 -27.18 12.77 0.18
CA VAL A 78 -27.30 14.21 -0.07
C VAL A 78 -28.70 14.55 -0.59
N ARG A 79 -29.30 15.65 -0.12
CA ARG A 79 -30.61 16.11 -0.63
C ARG A 79 -30.51 16.48 -2.10
N LEU A 80 -31.20 15.72 -2.98
CA LEU A 80 -31.14 15.94 -4.42
C LEU A 80 -31.69 17.32 -4.82
N SER A 81 -32.74 17.81 -4.15
CA SER A 81 -33.30 19.13 -4.40
C SER A 81 -32.27 20.25 -4.24
N HIS A 82 -31.41 20.15 -3.21
CA HIS A 82 -30.33 21.11 -3.00
C HIS A 82 -29.24 20.99 -4.08
N VAL A 83 -28.82 19.77 -4.41
CA VAL A 83 -27.83 19.50 -5.46
C VAL A 83 -28.27 20.11 -6.80
N LEU A 84 -29.55 19.96 -7.16
CA LEU A 84 -30.10 20.53 -8.41
C LEU A 84 -30.12 22.07 -8.39
N ARG A 85 -30.44 22.69 -7.24
CA ARG A 85 -30.38 24.16 -7.08
C ARG A 85 -28.95 24.69 -7.17
N LEU A 86 -27.96 23.98 -6.62
CA LEU A 86 -26.55 24.37 -6.77
C LEU A 86 -26.16 24.43 -8.25
N ALA A 87 -26.63 23.50 -9.05
CA ALA A 87 -26.34 23.44 -10.48
C ALA A 87 -26.90 24.62 -11.30
N GLU A 88 -27.87 25.39 -10.75
CA GLU A 88 -28.43 26.60 -11.36
C GLU A 88 -27.57 27.84 -11.15
N LEU A 89 -26.60 27.80 -10.23
CA LEU A 89 -25.70 28.92 -9.98
C LEU A 89 -24.80 29.20 -11.19
N PRO A 90 -24.47 30.47 -11.47
CA PRO A 90 -23.58 30.81 -12.59
C PRO A 90 -22.13 30.37 -12.36
N SER A 91 -21.70 30.27 -11.10
CA SER A 91 -20.39 29.78 -10.70
C SER A 91 -20.44 29.33 -9.24
N LEU A 92 -19.55 28.41 -8.86
CA LEU A 92 -19.40 27.93 -7.49
C LEU A 92 -17.92 27.55 -7.26
N SER A 93 -17.32 28.08 -6.19
CA SER A 93 -15.96 27.70 -5.83
C SER A 93 -15.92 26.29 -5.24
N ASP A 94 -14.80 25.58 -5.41
CA ASP A 94 -14.65 24.22 -4.89
C ASP A 94 -14.81 24.11 -3.36
N PRO A 95 -14.25 25.01 -2.53
CA PRO A 95 -14.49 24.97 -1.09
C PRO A 95 -15.97 25.16 -0.73
N GLU A 96 -16.67 26.06 -1.43
CA GLU A 96 -18.09 26.29 -1.17
C GLU A 96 -18.94 25.12 -1.70
N MET A 97 -18.60 24.54 -2.85
CA MET A 97 -19.26 23.33 -3.35
C MET A 97 -19.18 22.18 -2.32
N VAL A 98 -17.99 21.92 -1.80
CA VAL A 98 -17.80 20.88 -0.77
C VAL A 98 -18.59 21.21 0.50
N ASN A 99 -18.54 22.45 0.96
CA ASN A 99 -19.32 22.92 2.12
C ASN A 99 -20.82 22.69 1.93
N GLN A 100 -21.37 23.11 0.78
CA GLN A 100 -22.79 22.96 0.48
C GLN A 100 -23.22 21.50 0.37
N LEU A 101 -22.38 20.64 -0.22
CA LEU A 101 -22.67 19.20 -0.30
C LEU A 101 -22.66 18.55 1.09
N VAL A 102 -21.67 18.87 1.94
CA VAL A 102 -21.52 18.28 3.27
C VAL A 102 -22.62 18.76 4.23
N THR A 103 -22.97 20.06 4.21
CA THR A 103 -24.01 20.62 5.08
C THR A 103 -25.43 20.18 4.72
N HIS A 104 -25.62 19.60 3.52
CA HIS A 104 -26.92 19.09 3.07
C HIS A 104 -26.99 17.56 3.02
N MET A 105 -26.04 16.88 3.69
CA MET A 105 -26.16 15.44 3.97
C MET A 105 -27.21 15.19 5.07
N LEU A 106 -27.89 14.05 4.98
CA LEU A 106 -28.81 13.59 6.04
C LEU A 106 -28.11 13.00 7.25
N ILE A 107 -26.87 12.51 7.07
CA ILE A 107 -26.09 11.82 8.10
C ILE A 107 -24.77 12.57 8.27
N ALA A 108 -24.61 13.26 9.38
CA ALA A 108 -23.42 14.08 9.66
C ALA A 108 -22.11 13.26 9.73
N ALA A 109 -22.20 11.97 10.14
CA ALA A 109 -21.05 11.08 10.23
C ALA A 109 -20.72 10.35 8.92
N ALA A 110 -21.52 10.55 7.85
CA ALA A 110 -21.23 9.96 6.55
C ALA A 110 -19.93 10.55 5.94
N PRO A 111 -19.22 9.80 5.10
CA PRO A 111 -18.04 10.33 4.41
C PRO A 111 -18.41 11.53 3.53
N ALA A 112 -17.46 12.44 3.28
CA ALA A 112 -17.69 13.55 2.37
C ALA A 112 -18.08 13.02 0.96
N PRO A 113 -19.13 13.55 0.32
CA PRO A 113 -19.57 13.11 -1.00
C PRO A 113 -18.49 13.30 -2.06
N SER A 114 -18.55 12.51 -3.15
CA SER A 114 -17.69 12.71 -4.32
C SER A 114 -17.82 14.14 -4.85
N ILE A 115 -16.72 14.68 -5.40
CA ILE A 115 -16.72 15.98 -6.08
C ILE A 115 -17.62 16.00 -7.32
N GLU A 116 -17.95 14.83 -7.86
CA GLU A 116 -18.85 14.66 -9.01
C GLU A 116 -20.32 14.49 -8.60
N THR A 117 -20.67 14.73 -7.32
CA THR A 117 -22.04 14.60 -6.80
C THR A 117 -23.04 15.42 -7.58
N ILE A 118 -22.70 16.65 -8.00
CA ILE A 118 -23.57 17.50 -8.81
C ILE A 118 -23.83 16.86 -10.15
N LEU A 119 -22.81 16.31 -10.82
CA LEU A 119 -22.95 15.62 -12.08
C LEU A 119 -23.87 14.39 -11.95
N HIS A 120 -23.68 13.57 -10.91
CA HIS A 120 -24.58 12.43 -10.64
C HIS A 120 -26.03 12.87 -10.38
N GLY A 121 -26.23 14.00 -9.70
CA GLY A 121 -27.54 14.58 -9.45
C GLY A 121 -28.25 15.03 -10.72
N LEU A 122 -27.51 15.63 -11.65
CA LEU A 122 -28.04 16.19 -12.91
C LEU A 122 -28.44 15.11 -13.94
N MET A 123 -27.87 13.90 -13.85
CA MET A 123 -28.32 12.80 -14.71
C MET A 123 -29.73 12.37 -14.34
N PRO A 124 -30.68 12.26 -15.28
CA PRO A 124 -32.08 11.99 -14.96
C PRO A 124 -32.34 10.57 -14.44
N GLN A 125 -31.50 9.61 -14.76
CA GLN A 125 -31.70 8.20 -14.42
C GLN A 125 -31.47 7.95 -12.93
N LYS A 126 -32.08 6.88 -12.41
CA LYS A 126 -32.02 6.50 -10.99
C LYS A 126 -30.65 6.02 -10.56
N PHE A 127 -30.02 5.15 -11.35
CA PHE A 127 -28.68 4.58 -11.10
C PHE A 127 -27.69 5.19 -12.08
N VAL A 128 -26.53 5.62 -11.58
CA VAL A 128 -25.44 6.22 -12.36
C VAL A 128 -24.12 5.56 -11.94
N ASP A 129 -23.39 5.04 -12.91
CA ASP A 129 -22.07 4.45 -12.75
C ASP A 129 -21.03 5.30 -13.49
N HIS A 130 -19.86 5.48 -12.89
CA HIS A 130 -18.70 6.12 -13.49
C HIS A 130 -17.46 5.27 -13.27
N THR A 131 -16.72 5.00 -14.34
CA THR A 131 -15.47 4.22 -14.33
C THR A 131 -14.38 4.87 -15.15
N HIS A 132 -13.13 4.55 -14.85
CA HIS A 132 -11.94 4.94 -15.62
C HIS A 132 -11.43 3.74 -16.44
N ALA A 133 -12.30 3.13 -17.22
CA ALA A 133 -12.04 1.88 -17.93
C ALA A 133 -10.84 1.98 -18.88
N ASP A 134 -9.83 1.09 -18.71
CA ASP A 134 -8.58 1.06 -19.49
C ASP A 134 -8.82 1.05 -21.00
N ALA A 135 -9.81 0.29 -21.46
CA ALA A 135 -10.16 0.21 -22.89
C ALA A 135 -10.62 1.56 -23.44
N VAL A 136 -11.45 2.30 -22.69
CA VAL A 136 -11.93 3.62 -23.07
C VAL A 136 -10.80 4.63 -23.04
N LEU A 137 -9.98 4.61 -21.98
CA LEU A 137 -8.79 5.46 -21.85
C LEU A 137 -7.77 5.23 -22.98
N SER A 138 -7.58 3.97 -23.38
CA SER A 138 -6.70 3.63 -24.51
C SER A 138 -7.13 4.27 -25.83
N VAL A 139 -8.43 4.51 -26.01
CA VAL A 139 -8.98 5.17 -27.20
C VAL A 139 -8.97 6.70 -27.03
N THR A 140 -9.45 7.22 -25.87
CA THR A 140 -9.54 8.67 -25.64
C THR A 140 -8.17 9.35 -25.63
N ASN A 141 -7.13 8.64 -25.14
CA ASN A 141 -5.77 9.17 -25.03
C ASN A 141 -4.97 9.01 -26.34
N THR A 142 -5.60 9.30 -27.46
CA THR A 142 -4.97 9.34 -28.80
C THR A 142 -5.32 10.65 -29.51
N ARG A 143 -4.50 11.05 -30.50
CA ARG A 143 -4.72 12.29 -31.25
C ARG A 143 -6.12 12.42 -31.87
N GLU A 144 -6.70 11.30 -32.29
CA GLU A 144 -8.05 11.24 -32.87
C GLU A 144 -9.07 10.65 -31.90
N GLY A 145 -8.80 10.72 -30.58
CA GLY A 145 -9.58 10.06 -29.54
C GLY A 145 -11.07 10.42 -29.62
N GLU A 146 -11.42 11.69 -29.74
CA GLU A 146 -12.81 12.14 -29.86
C GLU A 146 -13.51 11.52 -31.05
N LYS A 147 -12.90 11.57 -32.23
CA LYS A 147 -13.45 10.99 -33.44
C LYS A 147 -13.71 9.49 -33.30
N ARG A 148 -12.72 8.77 -32.77
CA ARG A 148 -12.82 7.32 -32.54
C ARG A 148 -13.92 6.96 -31.56
N ILE A 149 -14.06 7.73 -30.47
CA ILE A 149 -15.13 7.56 -29.48
C ILE A 149 -16.50 7.78 -30.13
N ARG A 150 -16.65 8.81 -30.96
CA ARG A 150 -17.91 9.05 -31.71
C ARG A 150 -18.20 7.92 -32.68
N ASP A 151 -17.19 7.38 -33.37
CA ASP A 151 -17.33 6.24 -34.29
C ASP A 151 -17.74 4.95 -33.56
N ILE A 152 -17.21 4.71 -32.31
CA ILE A 152 -17.53 3.52 -31.50
C ILE A 152 -18.96 3.59 -30.96
N TYR A 153 -19.36 4.72 -30.40
CA TYR A 153 -20.59 4.80 -29.61
C TYR A 153 -21.77 5.45 -30.31
N GLY A 154 -21.50 6.27 -31.33
CA GLY A 154 -22.56 6.98 -32.07
C GLY A 154 -23.50 7.74 -31.13
N LYS A 155 -24.80 7.48 -31.22
CA LYS A 155 -25.85 8.10 -30.39
C LYS A 155 -25.95 7.49 -28.98
N ARG A 156 -25.26 6.37 -28.71
CA ARG A 156 -25.31 5.69 -27.39
C ARG A 156 -24.61 6.47 -26.29
N CYS A 157 -23.64 7.32 -26.64
CA CYS A 157 -22.93 8.14 -25.65
C CYS A 157 -22.87 9.61 -26.06
N VAL A 158 -23.08 10.49 -25.10
CA VAL A 158 -22.66 11.89 -25.19
C VAL A 158 -21.14 11.95 -25.01
N VAL A 159 -20.47 12.78 -25.81
CA VAL A 159 -19.00 12.94 -25.73
C VAL A 159 -18.67 14.33 -25.23
N ILE A 160 -17.92 14.39 -24.16
CA ILE A 160 -17.53 15.60 -23.44
C ILE A 160 -16.01 15.79 -23.56
N PRO A 161 -15.52 16.96 -23.98
CA PRO A 161 -14.09 17.28 -23.95
C PRO A 161 -13.58 17.27 -22.51
N TYR A 162 -12.24 17.21 -22.36
CA TYR A 162 -11.66 17.30 -21.04
C TYR A 162 -11.98 18.66 -20.38
N LEU A 163 -12.46 18.58 -19.14
CA LEU A 163 -12.62 19.68 -18.20
C LEU A 163 -12.21 19.15 -16.84
N ILE A 164 -11.62 20.03 -16.01
CA ILE A 164 -11.27 19.67 -14.63
C ILE A 164 -12.54 19.22 -13.88
N PRO A 165 -12.48 18.08 -13.15
CA PRO A 165 -13.61 17.63 -12.34
C PRO A 165 -14.07 18.71 -11.35
N GLY A 166 -15.39 18.93 -11.24
CA GLY A 166 -15.94 19.93 -10.35
C GLY A 166 -17.23 20.55 -10.90
N PHE A 167 -17.53 21.74 -10.44
CA PHE A 167 -18.79 22.43 -10.76
C PHE A 167 -18.95 22.72 -12.26
N ASP A 168 -17.91 23.27 -12.89
CA ASP A 168 -17.95 23.67 -14.32
C ASP A 168 -18.14 22.43 -15.22
N LEU A 169 -17.49 21.32 -14.91
CA LEU A 169 -17.69 20.05 -15.61
C LEU A 169 -19.14 19.58 -15.48
N ALA A 170 -19.72 19.62 -14.29
CA ALA A 170 -21.09 19.17 -14.05
C ALA A 170 -22.11 19.99 -14.88
N GLN A 171 -21.98 21.31 -14.90
CA GLN A 171 -22.82 22.18 -15.74
C GLN A 171 -22.63 21.93 -17.22
N TYR A 172 -21.39 21.78 -17.66
CA TYR A 172 -21.09 21.50 -19.06
C TYR A 172 -21.71 20.16 -19.50
N CYS A 173 -21.56 19.12 -18.70
CA CYS A 173 -22.14 17.81 -18.96
C CYS A 173 -23.67 17.87 -19.07
N ALA A 174 -24.35 18.57 -18.14
CA ALA A 174 -25.80 18.71 -18.18
C ALA A 174 -26.31 19.44 -19.45
N ARG A 175 -25.60 20.49 -19.86
CA ARG A 175 -25.91 21.24 -21.08
C ARG A 175 -25.73 20.35 -22.34
N GLU A 176 -24.59 19.69 -22.40
CA GLU A 176 -24.27 18.82 -23.55
C GLU A 176 -25.16 17.58 -23.58
N PHE A 177 -25.54 17.03 -22.44
CA PHE A 177 -26.48 15.92 -22.37
C PHE A 177 -27.86 16.33 -22.94
N LYS A 178 -28.36 17.52 -22.64
CA LYS A 178 -29.58 18.06 -23.22
C LYS A 178 -29.45 18.29 -24.74
N ARG A 179 -28.28 18.71 -25.23
CA ARG A 179 -28.02 19.02 -26.63
C ARG A 179 -27.80 17.78 -27.51
N GLN A 180 -27.03 16.81 -27.01
CA GLN A 180 -26.59 15.63 -27.76
C GLN A 180 -27.42 14.37 -27.45
N GLY A 181 -28.05 14.31 -26.28
CA GLY A 181 -28.79 13.14 -25.83
C GLY A 181 -29.97 12.78 -26.70
N THR A 182 -30.18 11.49 -26.89
CA THR A 182 -31.30 10.90 -27.64
C THR A 182 -31.92 9.78 -26.80
N PRO A 183 -33.07 9.21 -27.16
CA PRO A 183 -33.62 8.03 -26.49
C PRO A 183 -32.68 6.82 -26.48
N GLU A 184 -31.71 6.76 -27.40
CA GLU A 184 -30.71 5.69 -27.48
C GLU A 184 -29.52 5.91 -26.53
N THR A 185 -29.41 7.10 -25.91
CA THR A 185 -28.28 7.48 -25.09
C THR A 185 -28.33 6.76 -23.73
N VAL A 186 -27.32 5.92 -23.48
CA VAL A 186 -27.19 5.09 -22.26
C VAL A 186 -25.90 5.38 -21.48
N GLY A 187 -25.05 6.28 -22.01
CA GLY A 187 -23.78 6.63 -21.38
C GLY A 187 -23.26 8.01 -21.79
N MET A 188 -22.13 8.37 -21.23
CA MET A 188 -21.39 9.60 -21.52
C MET A 188 -19.89 9.34 -21.36
N VAL A 189 -19.09 9.75 -22.34
CA VAL A 189 -17.62 9.64 -22.29
C VAL A 189 -17.03 11.01 -22.00
N LEU A 190 -16.23 11.09 -20.95
CA LEU A 190 -15.36 12.23 -20.66
C LEU A 190 -13.97 11.92 -21.24
N LEU A 191 -13.55 12.67 -22.24
CA LEU A 191 -12.25 12.44 -22.90
C LEU A 191 -11.10 12.59 -21.89
N ASN A 192 -10.12 11.68 -21.94
CA ASN A 192 -8.96 11.61 -21.04
C ASN A 192 -9.32 11.44 -19.54
N HIS A 193 -10.56 11.02 -19.21
CA HIS A 193 -11.00 10.88 -17.83
C HIS A 193 -11.71 9.54 -17.58
N GLY A 194 -12.82 9.26 -18.29
CA GLY A 194 -13.57 8.02 -18.07
C GLY A 194 -14.91 7.96 -18.78
N ILE A 195 -15.77 7.04 -18.32
CA ILE A 195 -17.07 6.79 -18.92
C ILE A 195 -18.16 6.67 -17.86
N PHE A 196 -19.35 7.16 -18.16
CA PHE A 196 -20.57 7.00 -17.39
C PHE A 196 -21.55 6.05 -18.10
N SER A 197 -22.31 5.29 -17.32
CA SER A 197 -23.52 4.60 -17.74
C SER A 197 -24.68 4.93 -16.81
N PHE A 198 -25.90 4.75 -17.31
CA PHE A 198 -27.12 5.10 -16.58
C PHE A 198 -28.18 4.01 -16.73
N GLY A 199 -29.03 3.85 -15.70
CA GLY A 199 -30.14 2.90 -15.78
C GLY A 199 -31.28 3.24 -14.82
N ALA A 200 -32.47 2.72 -15.11
CA ALA A 200 -33.61 2.75 -14.21
C ALA A 200 -33.42 1.76 -13.04
N THR A 201 -32.64 0.68 -13.26
CA THR A 201 -32.29 -0.33 -12.26
C THR A 201 -30.77 -0.45 -12.11
N ALA A 202 -30.32 -0.99 -10.98
CA ALA A 202 -28.91 -1.26 -10.71
C ALA A 202 -28.29 -2.19 -11.78
N ARG A 203 -29.01 -3.27 -12.15
CA ARG A 203 -28.59 -4.20 -13.18
C ARG A 203 -28.44 -3.51 -14.53
N GLU A 204 -29.43 -2.73 -14.92
CA GLU A 204 -29.42 -2.03 -16.21
C GLU A 204 -28.23 -1.07 -16.34
N SER A 205 -27.95 -0.28 -15.30
CA SER A 205 -26.79 0.63 -15.27
C SER A 205 -25.47 -0.14 -15.38
N TYR A 206 -25.32 -1.21 -14.60
CA TYR A 206 -24.14 -2.06 -14.61
C TYR A 206 -23.93 -2.75 -15.97
N GLU A 207 -24.96 -3.43 -16.51
CA GLU A 207 -24.85 -4.13 -17.81
C GLU A 207 -24.54 -3.16 -18.96
N ARG A 208 -25.09 -1.94 -18.92
CA ARG A 208 -24.75 -0.88 -19.87
C ARG A 208 -23.28 -0.48 -19.78
N MET A 209 -22.69 -0.40 -18.57
CA MET A 209 -21.26 -0.16 -18.40
C MET A 209 -20.44 -1.26 -19.08
N ILE A 210 -20.75 -2.51 -18.79
CA ILE A 210 -20.07 -3.68 -19.37
C ILE A 210 -20.18 -3.66 -20.91
N ASP A 211 -21.37 -3.38 -21.45
CA ASP A 211 -21.60 -3.28 -22.89
C ASP A 211 -20.78 -2.17 -23.53
N LEU A 212 -20.79 -0.97 -22.95
CA LEU A 212 -20.06 0.18 -23.49
C LEU A 212 -18.54 -0.07 -23.49
N VAL A 213 -18.00 -0.60 -22.38
CA VAL A 213 -16.57 -0.94 -22.33
C VAL A 213 -16.21 -2.06 -23.31
N THR A 214 -17.09 -3.07 -23.47
CA THR A 214 -16.90 -4.13 -24.47
C THR A 214 -16.83 -3.60 -25.90
N LEU A 215 -17.56 -2.53 -26.23
CA LEU A 215 -17.46 -1.88 -27.56
C LEU A 215 -16.06 -1.28 -27.78
N ALA A 216 -15.47 -0.63 -26.75
CA ALA A 216 -14.10 -0.12 -26.84
C ALA A 216 -13.07 -1.26 -26.97
N GLU A 217 -13.23 -2.36 -26.21
CA GLU A 217 -12.39 -3.55 -26.35
C GLU A 217 -12.43 -4.14 -27.77
N LYS A 218 -13.65 -4.32 -28.32
CA LYS A 218 -13.84 -4.82 -29.70
C LYS A 218 -13.22 -3.89 -30.73
N TYR A 219 -13.31 -2.58 -30.53
CA TYR A 219 -12.66 -1.62 -31.41
C TYR A 219 -11.14 -1.77 -31.37
N LEU A 220 -10.55 -1.84 -30.18
CA LEU A 220 -9.12 -2.07 -29.99
C LEU A 220 -8.66 -3.39 -30.65
N ASP A 221 -9.42 -4.46 -30.45
CA ASP A 221 -9.13 -5.77 -31.03
C ASP A 221 -9.20 -5.73 -32.56
N SER A 222 -10.23 -5.11 -33.14
CA SER A 222 -10.38 -4.92 -34.60
C SER A 222 -9.20 -4.16 -35.22
N ARG A 223 -8.53 -3.32 -34.43
CA ARG A 223 -7.33 -2.55 -34.83
C ARG A 223 -6.03 -3.23 -34.45
N ARG A 224 -6.07 -4.46 -33.90
CA ARG A 224 -4.91 -5.21 -33.37
C ARG A 224 -4.17 -4.43 -32.28
N ALA A 225 -4.90 -3.63 -31.50
CA ALA A 225 -4.38 -2.79 -30.43
C ALA A 225 -4.77 -3.28 -29.02
N TRP A 226 -5.54 -4.38 -28.92
CA TRP A 226 -5.95 -4.93 -27.62
C TRP A 226 -4.82 -5.68 -26.92
N SER A 227 -4.23 -6.64 -27.62
CA SER A 227 -3.13 -7.47 -27.13
C SER A 227 -1.82 -7.03 -27.79
N VAL A 228 -1.13 -6.10 -27.17
CA VAL A 228 0.18 -5.64 -27.63
C VAL A 228 1.25 -6.49 -26.94
N ALA A 229 1.73 -7.52 -27.63
CA ALA A 229 2.79 -8.38 -27.12
C ALA A 229 4.10 -7.60 -26.95
N PRO A 230 4.86 -7.86 -25.86
CA PRO A 230 6.22 -7.37 -25.74
C PRO A 230 7.07 -7.85 -26.91
N LYS A 231 7.83 -6.94 -27.52
CA LYS A 231 8.83 -7.28 -28.54
C LYS A 231 10.20 -7.32 -27.89
N ASP A 232 11.10 -8.09 -28.48
CA ASP A 232 12.50 -8.28 -28.10
C ASP A 232 13.00 -7.46 -26.91
N PHE A 233 13.13 -8.07 -25.76
CA PHE A 233 13.66 -7.44 -24.55
C PHE A 233 14.72 -8.36 -23.91
N ALA A 234 15.72 -7.75 -23.27
CA ALA A 234 16.72 -8.48 -22.52
C ALA A 234 16.15 -8.89 -21.15
N SER A 235 16.54 -10.06 -20.66
CA SER A 235 16.22 -10.47 -19.29
C SER A 235 16.79 -9.46 -18.30
N GLY A 236 15.96 -9.01 -17.35
CA GLY A 236 16.39 -8.12 -16.29
C GLY A 236 16.88 -8.87 -15.05
N THR A 237 17.74 -8.22 -14.29
CA THR A 237 18.18 -8.69 -12.96
C THR A 237 18.03 -7.57 -11.97
N VAL A 238 17.37 -7.84 -10.83
CA VAL A 238 17.27 -6.90 -9.74
C VAL A 238 18.51 -7.00 -8.88
N ASP A 239 19.40 -6.01 -8.95
CA ASP A 239 20.49 -5.86 -7.99
C ASP A 239 19.92 -5.30 -6.68
N ALA A 240 19.94 -6.10 -5.63
CA ALA A 240 19.38 -5.75 -4.33
C ALA A 240 20.07 -4.52 -3.70
N ASN A 241 21.39 -4.37 -3.86
CA ASN A 241 22.12 -3.22 -3.32
C ASN A 241 21.79 -1.93 -4.12
N ALA A 242 21.69 -2.03 -5.44
CA ALA A 242 21.28 -0.91 -6.28
C ALA A 242 19.85 -0.44 -5.94
N GLN A 243 18.91 -1.37 -5.72
CA GLN A 243 17.53 -1.04 -5.30
C GLN A 243 17.48 -0.38 -3.91
N ALA A 244 18.23 -0.90 -2.95
CA ALA A 244 18.29 -0.29 -1.63
C ALA A 244 18.94 1.11 -1.66
N SER A 245 19.97 1.30 -2.49
CA SER A 245 20.58 2.60 -2.73
C SER A 245 19.61 3.58 -3.41
N LEU A 246 18.85 3.11 -4.39
CA LEU A 246 17.79 3.91 -5.04
C LEU A 246 16.74 4.34 -4.01
N ARG A 247 16.19 3.39 -3.24
CA ARG A 247 15.23 3.69 -2.17
C ARG A 247 15.78 4.73 -1.18
N ARG A 248 17.05 4.62 -0.81
CA ARG A 248 17.72 5.59 0.06
C ARG A 248 17.69 6.99 -0.53
N LYS A 249 18.12 7.15 -1.79
CA LYS A 249 18.11 8.44 -2.49
C LYS A 249 16.70 9.04 -2.58
N LEU A 250 15.69 8.21 -2.91
CA LEU A 250 14.29 8.64 -2.97
C LEU A 250 13.79 9.10 -1.60
N SER A 251 14.13 8.39 -0.54
CA SER A 251 13.76 8.74 0.85
C SER A 251 14.40 10.04 1.31
N ASP A 252 15.66 10.28 0.96
CA ASP A 252 16.37 11.52 1.30
C ASP A 252 15.72 12.74 0.61
N ILE A 253 15.31 12.60 -0.66
CA ILE A 253 14.61 13.66 -1.40
C ILE A 253 13.18 13.88 -0.86
N ALA A 254 12.49 12.82 -0.50
CA ALA A 254 11.15 12.91 0.09
C ALA A 254 11.14 13.47 1.53
N GLY A 255 12.32 13.56 2.16
CA GLY A 255 12.45 13.97 3.57
C GLY A 255 11.86 12.98 4.57
N SER A 256 11.55 11.76 4.13
CA SER A 256 10.98 10.68 4.97
C SER A 256 11.27 9.32 4.35
N PRO A 257 11.33 8.24 5.15
CA PRO A 257 11.47 6.89 4.62
C PRO A 257 10.35 6.55 3.65
N LEU A 258 10.70 5.85 2.57
CA LEU A 258 9.77 5.33 1.58
C LEU A 258 9.93 3.82 1.44
N ILE A 259 8.84 3.13 1.14
CA ILE A 259 8.85 1.76 0.61
C ILE A 259 9.07 1.85 -0.90
N LEU A 260 9.90 0.98 -1.45
CA LEU A 260 10.13 0.85 -2.89
C LEU A 260 9.76 -0.57 -3.32
N LYS A 261 8.62 -0.72 -4.00
CA LYS A 261 8.15 -1.99 -4.55
C LYS A 261 8.60 -2.14 -5.99
N THR A 262 9.22 -3.27 -6.33
CA THR A 262 9.69 -3.56 -7.67
C THR A 262 8.81 -4.63 -8.35
N LEU A 263 8.45 -4.38 -9.61
CA LEU A 263 7.72 -5.29 -10.49
C LEU A 263 8.60 -5.62 -11.70
N THR A 264 9.17 -6.82 -11.69
CA THR A 264 10.01 -7.33 -12.79
C THR A 264 9.30 -8.48 -13.45
N ASN A 265 8.75 -8.23 -14.63
CA ASN A 265 8.15 -9.22 -15.50
C ASN A 265 8.40 -8.83 -16.96
N GLU A 266 8.06 -9.73 -17.90
CA GLU A 266 8.28 -9.51 -19.34
C GLU A 266 7.70 -8.17 -19.83
N ARG A 267 6.49 -7.82 -19.41
CA ARG A 267 5.81 -6.58 -19.83
C ARG A 267 6.51 -5.33 -19.31
N THR A 268 6.83 -5.27 -18.02
CA THR A 268 7.48 -4.10 -17.43
C THR A 268 8.90 -3.91 -17.94
N LEU A 269 9.65 -5.00 -18.18
CA LEU A 269 10.97 -4.96 -18.79
C LEU A 269 10.91 -4.48 -20.24
N ALA A 270 10.05 -5.08 -21.06
CA ALA A 270 9.90 -4.69 -22.47
C ALA A 270 9.46 -3.22 -22.60
N PHE A 271 8.60 -2.74 -21.70
CA PHE A 271 8.17 -1.36 -21.70
C PHE A 271 9.29 -0.40 -21.30
N ALA A 272 10.05 -0.73 -20.25
CA ALA A 272 11.21 0.07 -19.83
C ALA A 272 12.33 0.09 -20.87
N GLN A 273 12.50 -1.00 -21.64
CA GLN A 273 13.46 -1.13 -22.73
C GLN A 273 12.91 -0.66 -24.09
N HIS A 274 11.66 -0.16 -24.14
CA HIS A 274 11.05 0.27 -25.40
C HIS A 274 11.88 1.38 -26.07
N PRO A 275 12.21 1.32 -27.37
CA PRO A 275 13.06 2.31 -28.04
C PRO A 275 12.55 3.75 -27.92
N ARG A 276 11.23 3.93 -27.78
CA ARG A 276 10.60 5.23 -27.60
C ARG A 276 10.16 5.49 -26.15
N ALA A 277 10.69 4.77 -25.16
CA ALA A 277 10.30 4.92 -23.75
C ALA A 277 10.30 6.40 -23.34
N ALA A 278 11.34 7.16 -23.66
CA ALA A 278 11.44 8.58 -23.35
C ALA A 278 10.31 9.44 -23.93
N SER A 279 9.78 9.12 -25.11
CA SER A 279 8.70 9.90 -25.73
C SER A 279 7.30 9.50 -25.30
N ILE A 280 7.08 8.20 -25.04
CA ILE A 280 5.74 7.69 -24.71
C ILE A 280 5.41 7.77 -23.23
N THR A 281 6.42 7.79 -22.32
CA THR A 281 6.22 7.83 -20.87
C THR A 281 6.27 9.22 -20.28
N GLN A 282 6.88 10.21 -20.96
CA GLN A 282 7.13 11.55 -20.42
C GLN A 282 6.01 12.56 -20.74
N GLN A 283 4.83 12.09 -21.16
CA GLN A 283 3.71 12.96 -21.46
C GLN A 283 2.84 13.24 -20.23
N GLY A 284 2.36 12.21 -19.54
CA GLY A 284 1.50 12.32 -18.38
C GLY A 284 0.81 11.00 -18.02
N PRO A 285 -0.02 10.97 -16.96
CA PRO A 285 -0.78 9.80 -16.56
C PRO A 285 -1.91 9.48 -17.56
N ALA A 286 -2.46 8.27 -17.47
CA ALA A 286 -3.58 7.84 -18.30
C ALA A 286 -4.89 8.57 -17.95
N THR A 287 -5.08 8.94 -16.69
CA THR A 287 -6.14 9.81 -16.20
C THR A 287 -5.55 10.85 -15.24
N PRO A 288 -6.12 12.07 -15.19
CA PRO A 288 -5.51 13.17 -14.44
C PRO A 288 -5.48 12.92 -12.92
N ASP A 289 -6.45 12.24 -12.36
CA ASP A 289 -6.52 11.93 -10.93
C ASP A 289 -5.41 10.98 -10.44
N HIS A 290 -4.78 10.21 -11.33
CA HIS A 290 -3.63 9.38 -10.98
C HIS A 290 -2.38 10.19 -10.63
N VAL A 291 -2.28 11.47 -11.06
CA VAL A 291 -1.09 12.32 -10.85
C VAL A 291 -0.66 12.44 -9.38
N ILE A 292 -1.61 12.44 -8.44
CA ILE A 292 -1.29 12.52 -7.01
C ILE A 292 -0.62 11.24 -6.48
N ARG A 293 -0.75 10.11 -7.18
CA ARG A 293 -0.17 8.82 -6.81
C ARG A 293 1.13 8.52 -7.54
N THR A 294 1.19 8.84 -8.84
CA THR A 294 2.31 8.48 -9.71
C THR A 294 3.24 9.64 -10.04
N LYS A 295 2.87 10.88 -9.70
CA LYS A 295 3.41 12.11 -10.30
C LYS A 295 3.07 12.20 -11.80
N ARG A 296 3.38 13.34 -12.43
CA ARG A 296 3.09 13.55 -13.86
C ARG A 296 3.78 12.52 -14.75
N THR A 297 5.07 12.26 -14.49
CA THR A 297 5.87 11.33 -15.30
C THR A 297 6.69 10.39 -14.42
N PRO A 298 7.00 9.18 -14.90
CA PRO A 298 7.97 8.32 -14.24
C PRO A 298 9.39 8.87 -14.38
N MET A 299 10.26 8.53 -13.45
CA MET A 299 11.71 8.67 -13.62
C MET A 299 12.20 7.56 -14.57
N LEU A 300 13.04 7.93 -15.54
CA LEU A 300 13.72 6.98 -16.41
C LEU A 300 15.15 6.76 -15.92
N GLY A 301 15.52 5.50 -15.71
CA GLY A 301 16.80 5.14 -15.11
C GLY A 301 16.84 5.49 -13.61
N THR A 302 18.02 5.75 -13.07
CA THR A 302 18.28 5.93 -11.64
C THR A 302 18.86 7.30 -11.26
N ASP A 303 18.84 8.28 -12.19
CA ASP A 303 19.30 9.65 -11.92
C ASP A 303 18.19 10.47 -11.25
N VAL A 304 18.16 10.39 -9.92
CA VAL A 304 17.18 11.10 -9.09
C VAL A 304 17.36 12.63 -9.19
N ALA A 305 18.61 13.12 -9.35
CA ALA A 305 18.88 14.55 -9.39
C ALA A 305 18.30 15.20 -10.66
N LEU A 306 18.44 14.54 -11.79
CA LEU A 306 17.86 14.97 -13.07
C LEU A 306 16.32 15.03 -12.98
N TYR A 307 15.69 14.00 -12.41
CA TYR A 307 14.24 14.00 -12.22
C TYR A 307 13.76 15.15 -11.33
N VAL A 308 14.45 15.39 -10.20
CA VAL A 308 14.12 16.48 -9.27
C VAL A 308 14.22 17.84 -9.95
N GLN A 309 15.26 18.05 -10.78
CA GLN A 309 15.41 19.27 -11.55
C GLN A 309 14.25 19.47 -12.54
N ALA A 310 13.88 18.42 -13.28
CA ALA A 310 12.76 18.45 -14.21
C ALA A 310 11.43 18.74 -13.51
N TYR A 311 11.16 18.11 -12.34
CA TYR A 311 9.94 18.36 -11.55
C TYR A 311 9.88 19.79 -11.01
N LYS A 312 11.02 20.35 -10.53
CA LYS A 312 11.09 21.75 -10.11
C LYS A 312 10.87 22.71 -11.29
N GLY A 313 11.40 22.39 -12.46
CA GLY A 313 11.17 23.16 -13.70
C GLY A 313 9.68 23.18 -14.06
N TYR A 314 9.04 22.01 -14.08
CA TYR A 314 7.59 21.88 -14.32
C TYR A 314 6.76 22.72 -13.32
N PHE A 315 7.09 22.67 -12.03
CA PHE A 315 6.43 23.53 -11.04
C PHE A 315 6.65 25.02 -11.32
N GLY A 316 7.89 25.42 -11.58
CA GLY A 316 8.26 26.82 -11.85
C GLY A 316 7.59 27.41 -13.10
N GLU A 317 7.34 26.56 -14.11
CA GLU A 317 6.65 26.97 -15.36
C GLU A 317 5.15 27.24 -15.13
N HIS A 318 4.46 26.38 -14.34
CA HIS A 318 3.01 26.41 -14.25
C HIS A 318 2.46 27.12 -13.00
N ALA A 319 3.21 27.15 -11.88
CA ALA A 319 2.77 27.78 -10.64
C ALA A 319 2.43 29.27 -10.75
N PRO A 320 3.17 30.11 -11.54
CA PRO A 320 2.83 31.52 -11.69
C PRO A 320 1.45 31.78 -12.34
N GLY A 321 0.97 30.84 -13.14
CA GLY A 321 -0.35 30.91 -13.79
C GLY A 321 -1.51 30.32 -12.97
N ALA A 322 -1.26 29.81 -11.75
CA ALA A 322 -2.31 29.28 -10.89
C ALA A 322 -3.16 30.39 -10.27
N LYS A 323 -4.47 30.11 -10.06
CA LYS A 323 -5.40 31.08 -9.44
C LYS A 323 -5.01 31.46 -8.01
N GLU A 324 -4.28 30.59 -7.31
CA GLU A 324 -3.81 30.76 -5.93
C GLU A 324 -2.34 30.40 -5.83
N GLN A 325 -1.64 30.97 -4.83
CA GLN A 325 -0.24 30.62 -4.58
C GLN A 325 -0.13 29.14 -4.21
N LYS A 326 0.65 28.39 -4.98
CA LYS A 326 0.88 26.97 -4.73
C LYS A 326 2.24 26.71 -4.11
N THR A 327 2.34 25.69 -3.26
CA THR A 327 3.58 25.22 -2.66
C THR A 327 3.98 23.91 -3.32
N ILE A 328 5.26 23.83 -3.73
CA ILE A 328 5.78 22.61 -4.38
C ILE A 328 5.64 21.40 -3.46
N LEU A 329 5.16 20.29 -4.02
CA LEU A 329 5.15 18.99 -3.35
C LEU A 329 6.55 18.41 -3.27
N ASP A 330 6.75 17.38 -2.42
CA ASP A 330 8.04 16.70 -2.42
C ASP A 330 8.38 16.21 -3.84
N PRO A 331 9.59 16.47 -4.34
CA PRO A 331 9.94 16.21 -5.73
C PRO A 331 10.42 14.78 -5.99
N ALA A 332 10.36 13.86 -5.00
CA ALA A 332 10.77 12.49 -5.21
C ALA A 332 9.86 11.77 -6.21
N PRO A 333 10.39 11.03 -7.19
CA PRO A 333 9.59 10.22 -8.10
C PRO A 333 8.79 9.16 -7.34
N ARG A 334 7.59 8.88 -7.84
CA ARG A 334 6.74 7.79 -7.32
C ARG A 334 6.82 6.55 -8.19
N VAL A 335 7.21 6.71 -9.43
CA VAL A 335 7.37 5.63 -10.41
C VAL A 335 8.75 5.75 -11.04
N VAL A 336 9.43 4.62 -11.17
CA VAL A 336 10.74 4.49 -11.82
C VAL A 336 10.65 3.40 -12.87
N LEU A 337 11.10 3.70 -14.08
CA LEU A 337 11.27 2.75 -15.17
C LEU A 337 12.76 2.60 -15.47
N ASP A 338 13.26 1.38 -15.39
CA ASP A 338 14.67 1.10 -15.67
C ASP A 338 14.81 -0.19 -16.50
N PRO A 339 15.65 -0.19 -17.54
CA PRO A 339 15.87 -1.36 -18.38
C PRO A 339 16.34 -2.61 -17.64
N ALA A 340 16.98 -2.47 -16.48
CA ALA A 340 17.52 -3.59 -15.72
C ALA A 340 16.46 -4.32 -14.88
N PHE A 341 15.44 -3.61 -14.34
CA PHE A 341 14.46 -4.20 -13.42
C PHE A 341 12.99 -3.99 -13.82
N GLY A 342 12.73 -3.19 -14.85
CA GLY A 342 11.36 -2.89 -15.31
C GLY A 342 10.73 -1.71 -14.57
N LEU A 343 9.79 -1.96 -13.67
CA LEU A 343 9.02 -0.96 -12.92
C LEU A 343 9.34 -1.02 -11.44
N ALA A 344 9.60 0.13 -10.82
CA ALA A 344 9.55 0.27 -9.36
C ALA A 344 8.66 1.45 -8.96
N ALA A 345 7.95 1.30 -7.83
CA ALA A 345 7.08 2.34 -7.32
C ALA A 345 7.35 2.64 -5.84
N ALA A 346 7.38 3.93 -5.51
CA ALA A 346 7.70 4.42 -4.18
C ALA A 346 6.46 4.98 -3.47
N GLY A 347 6.30 4.65 -2.19
CA GLY A 347 5.19 5.13 -1.36
C GLY A 347 5.59 5.30 0.10
N ARG A 348 4.82 6.08 0.87
CA ARG A 348 5.04 6.24 2.31
C ARG A 348 4.69 4.98 3.11
N THR A 349 3.89 4.11 2.53
CA THR A 349 3.52 2.80 3.07
C THR A 349 3.64 1.75 1.97
N ALA A 350 3.68 0.47 2.34
CA ALA A 350 3.63 -0.63 1.37
C ALA A 350 2.34 -0.60 0.53
N LYS A 351 1.22 -0.15 1.13
CA LYS A 351 -0.04 0.06 0.41
C LYS A 351 0.11 1.15 -0.65
N ASP A 352 0.68 2.32 -0.32
CA ASP A 352 0.86 3.42 -1.28
C ASP A 352 1.79 3.04 -2.43
N ALA A 353 2.91 2.35 -2.13
CA ALA A 353 3.82 1.83 -3.14
C ALA A 353 3.11 0.81 -4.07
N GLY A 354 2.30 -0.09 -3.48
CA GLY A 354 1.47 -1.03 -4.22
C GLY A 354 0.47 -0.36 -5.14
N VAL A 355 -0.24 0.65 -4.64
CA VAL A 355 -1.20 1.47 -5.41
C VAL A 355 -0.52 2.16 -6.59
N ALA A 356 0.62 2.83 -6.37
CA ALA A 356 1.35 3.50 -7.45
C ALA A 356 1.86 2.50 -8.50
N ALA A 357 2.32 1.32 -8.06
CA ALA A 357 2.77 0.25 -8.96
C ALA A 357 1.62 -0.27 -9.83
N GLU A 358 0.47 -0.57 -9.25
CA GLU A 358 -0.71 -1.09 -9.96
C GLU A 358 -1.26 -0.06 -10.96
N ILE A 359 -1.41 1.20 -10.53
CA ILE A 359 -1.84 2.28 -11.43
C ILE A 359 -0.91 2.41 -12.63
N TYR A 360 0.40 2.35 -12.41
CA TYR A 360 1.34 2.52 -13.52
C TYR A 360 1.42 1.26 -14.40
N ASP A 361 1.21 0.09 -13.84
CA ASP A 361 1.11 -1.17 -14.59
C ASP A 361 -0.06 -1.15 -15.58
N HIS A 362 -1.24 -0.62 -15.18
CA HIS A 362 -2.37 -0.35 -16.08
C HIS A 362 -2.07 0.79 -17.07
N THR A 363 -1.35 1.83 -16.64
CA THR A 363 -0.92 2.92 -17.52
C THR A 363 -0.03 2.41 -18.65
N ILE A 364 0.81 1.40 -18.42
CA ILE A 364 1.61 0.73 -19.47
C ILE A 364 0.69 0.18 -20.56
N ASP A 365 -0.36 -0.54 -20.19
CA ASP A 365 -1.30 -1.12 -21.15
C ASP A 365 -2.05 -0.03 -21.94
N VAL A 366 -2.51 1.03 -21.27
CA VAL A 366 -3.16 2.17 -21.94
C VAL A 366 -2.22 2.83 -22.94
N ILE A 367 -0.96 3.10 -22.56
CA ILE A 367 0.04 3.68 -23.47
C ILE A 367 0.29 2.78 -24.68
N LEU A 368 0.55 1.48 -24.46
CA LEU A 368 0.85 0.55 -25.55
C LEU A 368 -0.31 0.40 -26.52
N ARG A 369 -1.54 0.32 -26.03
CA ARG A 369 -2.75 0.26 -26.85
C ARG A 369 -2.96 1.55 -27.64
N ALA A 370 -2.78 2.70 -27.00
CA ALA A 370 -2.87 3.99 -27.68
C ALA A 370 -1.77 4.18 -28.76
N GLU A 371 -0.56 3.71 -28.48
CA GLU A 371 0.54 3.69 -29.46
C GLU A 371 0.20 2.82 -30.68
N ALA A 372 -0.41 1.65 -30.46
CA ALA A 372 -0.88 0.79 -31.54
C ALA A 372 -2.03 1.44 -32.39
N LEU A 373 -2.77 2.38 -31.81
CA LEU A 373 -3.77 3.20 -32.51
C LEU A 373 -3.19 4.45 -33.20
N GLY A 374 -1.88 4.66 -33.17
CA GLY A 374 -1.21 5.77 -33.86
C GLY A 374 -0.61 6.85 -32.95
N GLY A 375 -0.55 6.63 -31.67
CA GLY A 375 0.21 7.43 -30.71
C GLY A 375 -0.58 7.79 -29.45
N PHE A 376 0.07 7.58 -28.30
CA PHE A 376 -0.44 8.02 -27.01
C PHE A 376 -0.38 9.55 -26.90
N GLN A 377 -1.41 10.14 -26.36
CA GLN A 377 -1.49 11.56 -26.07
C GLN A 377 -2.16 11.78 -24.71
N ALA A 378 -1.36 12.14 -23.71
CA ALA A 378 -1.87 12.58 -22.42
C ALA A 378 -2.44 14.01 -22.51
N LEU A 379 -3.03 14.47 -21.42
CA LEU A 379 -3.42 15.87 -21.25
C LEU A 379 -2.20 16.81 -21.32
N PRO A 380 -2.42 18.10 -21.69
CA PRO A 380 -1.39 19.10 -21.61
C PRO A 380 -0.80 19.22 -20.20
N PRO A 381 0.51 19.53 -20.05
CA PRO A 381 1.16 19.65 -18.74
C PRO A 381 0.48 20.63 -17.78
N LYS A 382 -0.11 21.71 -18.31
CA LYS A 382 -0.86 22.70 -17.51
C LYS A 382 -2.11 22.09 -16.88
N ASP A 383 -2.88 21.32 -17.64
CA ASP A 383 -4.11 20.68 -17.13
C ASP A 383 -3.79 19.63 -16.06
N ILE A 384 -2.69 18.88 -16.25
CA ILE A 384 -2.19 17.92 -15.25
C ILE A 384 -1.72 18.67 -13.99
N PHE A 385 -1.05 19.82 -14.15
CA PHE A 385 -0.61 20.65 -13.03
C PHE A 385 -1.80 21.16 -12.21
N ASP A 386 -2.85 21.60 -12.87
CA ASP A 386 -4.04 22.12 -12.21
C ASP A 386 -4.71 21.05 -11.34
N VAL A 387 -4.72 19.79 -11.76
CA VAL A 387 -5.22 18.66 -10.96
C VAL A 387 -4.23 18.27 -9.85
N GLU A 388 -2.92 18.17 -10.14
CA GLU A 388 -1.90 17.80 -9.15
C GLU A 388 -1.86 18.78 -7.97
N TYR A 389 -2.04 20.08 -8.25
CA TYR A 389 -2.01 21.15 -7.27
C TYR A 389 -3.40 21.65 -6.87
N TRP A 390 -4.45 20.91 -7.22
CA TRP A 390 -5.81 21.20 -6.78
C TRP A 390 -5.99 20.89 -5.30
N ASP A 391 -6.56 21.82 -4.54
CA ASP A 391 -6.65 21.68 -3.09
C ASP A 391 -7.49 20.48 -2.63
N LEU A 392 -8.51 20.09 -3.39
CA LEU A 392 -9.32 18.89 -3.13
C LEU A 392 -8.53 17.60 -3.35
N GLU A 393 -7.68 17.54 -4.36
CA GLU A 393 -6.76 16.42 -4.56
C GLU A 393 -5.66 16.39 -3.49
N GLN A 394 -5.10 17.56 -3.14
CA GLN A 394 -4.12 17.69 -2.06
C GLN A 394 -4.67 17.26 -0.70
N ALA A 395 -5.96 17.52 -0.42
CA ALA A 395 -6.64 17.09 0.80
C ALA A 395 -6.67 15.56 0.94
N LYS A 396 -6.72 14.80 -0.17
CA LYS A 396 -6.65 13.33 -0.15
C LYS A 396 -5.31 12.83 0.41
N LEU A 397 -4.20 13.52 0.13
CA LEU A 397 -2.87 13.18 0.66
C LEU A 397 -2.73 13.47 2.16
N LYS A 398 -3.52 14.39 2.71
CA LYS A 398 -3.46 14.81 4.12
C LYS A 398 -4.38 14.00 5.03
N LYS A 399 -5.32 13.21 4.50
CA LYS A 399 -6.31 12.44 5.27
C LYS A 399 -5.73 11.37 6.20
N GLY A 400 -4.46 10.97 6.04
CA GLY A 400 -3.81 9.89 6.82
C GLY A 400 -3.43 10.24 8.26
N GLY A 401 -3.62 11.48 8.73
CA GLY A 401 -3.17 11.90 10.06
C GLY A 401 -1.63 11.97 10.19
N LYS A 402 -1.12 11.99 11.43
CA LYS A 402 0.31 11.95 11.71
C LYS A 402 0.86 10.57 11.36
N PRO A 403 1.95 10.48 10.55
CA PRO A 403 2.55 9.19 10.23
C PRO A 403 2.92 8.41 11.48
N LEU A 404 2.71 7.10 11.44
CA LEU A 404 3.15 6.19 12.49
C LEU A 404 4.69 6.20 12.61
N PRO A 405 5.26 5.85 13.79
CA PRO A 405 6.70 5.98 14.05
C PRO A 405 7.61 5.32 13.01
N PHE A 406 7.22 4.17 12.47
CA PHE A 406 7.99 3.42 11.48
C PHE A 406 7.41 3.44 10.07
N ALA A 407 6.54 4.41 9.77
CA ALA A 407 6.01 4.56 8.41
C ALA A 407 7.14 4.69 7.37
N GLY A 408 7.08 3.87 6.32
CA GLY A 408 8.09 3.79 5.27
C GLY A 408 9.36 3.00 5.64
N GLU A 409 9.45 2.43 6.84
CA GLU A 409 10.59 1.62 7.29
C GLU A 409 10.28 0.13 7.25
N ILE A 410 11.33 -0.70 7.21
CA ILE A 410 11.26 -2.13 6.98
C ILE A 410 11.92 -2.89 8.14
N ALA A 411 11.15 -3.76 8.79
CA ALA A 411 11.64 -4.65 9.84
C ALA A 411 11.81 -6.08 9.30
N PHE A 412 12.95 -6.70 9.60
CA PHE A 412 13.30 -8.07 9.25
C PHE A 412 13.38 -8.89 10.52
N VAL A 413 12.47 -9.83 10.72
CA VAL A 413 12.24 -10.55 11.98
C VAL A 413 12.46 -12.03 11.79
N THR A 414 13.35 -12.65 12.58
CA THR A 414 13.62 -14.09 12.53
C THR A 414 12.86 -14.85 13.63
N GLY A 415 12.45 -16.12 13.38
CA GLY A 415 11.60 -16.88 14.29
C GLY A 415 10.22 -16.27 14.43
N ALA A 416 9.64 -15.80 13.32
CA ALA A 416 8.49 -14.89 13.29
C ALA A 416 7.12 -15.59 13.34
N ALA A 417 7.06 -16.92 13.23
CA ALA A 417 5.78 -17.65 13.22
C ALA A 417 5.19 -17.88 14.62
N SER A 418 5.98 -17.72 15.70
CA SER A 418 5.53 -18.02 17.07
C SER A 418 6.18 -17.12 18.12
N GLY A 419 5.69 -17.19 19.35
CA GLY A 419 6.27 -16.58 20.54
C GLY A 419 6.65 -15.10 20.38
N ILE A 420 7.83 -14.73 20.84
CA ILE A 420 8.35 -13.35 20.82
C ILE A 420 8.45 -12.81 19.39
N GLY A 421 8.88 -13.62 18.42
CA GLY A 421 8.99 -13.20 17.02
C GLY A 421 7.65 -12.82 16.42
N LYS A 422 6.59 -13.63 16.64
CA LYS A 422 5.23 -13.33 16.20
C LYS A 422 4.68 -12.07 16.87
N ALA A 423 4.91 -11.90 18.16
CA ALA A 423 4.51 -10.70 18.87
C ALA A 423 5.26 -9.46 18.34
N ALA A 424 6.54 -9.59 17.97
CA ALA A 424 7.34 -8.51 17.40
C ALA A 424 6.84 -8.12 16.00
N VAL A 425 6.46 -9.07 15.15
CA VAL A 425 5.78 -8.77 13.87
C VAL A 425 4.60 -7.85 14.11
N ALA A 426 3.71 -8.21 15.06
CA ALA A 426 2.55 -7.39 15.40
C ALA A 426 2.95 -6.00 15.93
N ALA A 427 3.96 -5.90 16.79
CA ALA A 427 4.43 -4.64 17.35
C ALA A 427 5.03 -3.69 16.29
N PHE A 428 5.78 -4.21 15.31
CA PHE A 428 6.32 -3.43 14.20
C PHE A 428 5.22 -2.99 13.23
N LEU A 429 4.29 -3.89 12.86
CA LEU A 429 3.14 -3.56 12.01
C LEU A 429 2.25 -2.48 12.65
N ALA A 430 1.99 -2.56 13.96
CA ALA A 430 1.21 -1.55 14.68
C ALA A 430 1.88 -0.16 14.67
N ARG A 431 3.20 -0.11 14.53
CA ARG A 431 3.99 1.13 14.41
C ARG A 431 4.16 1.58 12.95
N GLY A 432 3.57 0.89 11.98
CA GLY A 432 3.55 1.27 10.57
C GLY A 432 4.75 0.80 9.74
N ALA A 433 5.59 -0.09 10.26
CA ALA A 433 6.65 -0.72 9.48
C ALA A 433 6.06 -1.70 8.46
N ALA A 434 6.74 -1.87 7.32
CA ALA A 434 6.62 -3.09 6.54
C ALA A 434 7.48 -4.17 7.22
N VAL A 435 6.97 -5.41 7.30
CA VAL A 435 7.64 -6.49 8.05
C VAL A 435 7.90 -7.69 7.16
N VAL A 436 9.14 -8.16 7.16
CA VAL A 436 9.54 -9.45 6.60
C VAL A 436 9.76 -10.42 7.75
N GLY A 437 8.96 -11.45 7.83
CA GLY A 437 9.06 -12.49 8.85
C GLY A 437 9.68 -13.76 8.29
N LEU A 438 10.74 -14.28 8.92
CA LEU A 438 11.38 -15.54 8.58
C LEU A 438 11.07 -16.61 9.63
N ASP A 439 10.74 -17.81 9.19
CA ASP A 439 10.59 -18.98 10.04
C ASP A 439 10.78 -20.27 9.27
N LEU A 440 11.12 -21.36 9.95
CA LEU A 440 11.10 -22.71 9.39
C LEU A 440 9.68 -23.23 9.18
N ASP A 441 8.73 -22.78 10.01
CA ASP A 441 7.32 -23.16 9.91
C ASP A 441 6.66 -22.45 8.73
N ALA A 442 6.13 -23.23 7.79
CA ALA A 442 5.42 -22.73 6.60
C ALA A 442 4.21 -21.85 6.94
N LYS A 443 3.65 -21.91 8.15
CA LYS A 443 2.58 -21.00 8.61
C LYS A 443 2.95 -19.53 8.49
N ILE A 444 4.24 -19.20 8.48
CA ILE A 444 4.71 -17.83 8.31
C ILE A 444 4.18 -17.18 7.03
N GLU A 445 4.03 -17.95 5.96
CA GLU A 445 3.59 -17.44 4.65
C GLU A 445 2.14 -16.96 4.64
N SER A 446 1.31 -17.48 5.54
CA SER A 446 -0.11 -17.11 5.69
C SER A 446 -0.42 -16.39 7.01
N LEU A 447 0.59 -15.97 7.78
CA LEU A 447 0.40 -15.37 9.11
C LEU A 447 -0.46 -14.10 9.07
N HIS A 448 -0.28 -13.27 8.05
CA HIS A 448 -1.05 -12.05 7.82
C HIS A 448 -1.31 -11.84 6.32
N ALA A 449 -2.58 -11.65 5.93
CA ALA A 449 -2.98 -11.27 4.58
C ALA A 449 -3.06 -9.74 4.46
N ARG A 450 -1.89 -9.07 4.35
CA ARG A 450 -1.81 -7.60 4.27
C ARG A 450 -0.58 -7.15 3.46
N PRO A 451 -0.64 -5.98 2.79
CA PRO A 451 0.40 -5.55 1.85
C PRO A 451 1.75 -5.20 2.50
N ASP A 452 1.77 -4.91 3.81
CA ASP A 452 2.94 -4.54 4.59
C ASP A 452 3.53 -5.73 5.38
N PHE A 453 3.13 -6.97 5.05
CA PHE A 453 3.73 -8.18 5.61
C PHE A 453 4.16 -9.15 4.51
N LEU A 454 5.39 -9.66 4.63
CA LEU A 454 5.94 -10.71 3.79
C LEU A 454 6.47 -11.85 4.68
N GLY A 455 5.74 -12.95 4.75
CA GLY A 455 6.18 -14.16 5.43
C GLY A 455 7.00 -15.05 4.50
N LEU A 456 8.16 -15.52 4.95
CA LEU A 456 9.05 -16.36 4.17
C LEU A 456 9.49 -17.58 4.97
N ARG A 457 9.26 -18.75 4.43
CA ARG A 457 9.87 -19.96 4.97
C ARG A 457 11.37 -19.93 4.70
N CYS A 458 12.18 -19.97 5.76
CA CYS A 458 13.63 -19.85 5.67
C CYS A 458 14.32 -20.56 6.83
N ASP A 459 15.30 -21.39 6.52
CA ASP A 459 16.27 -21.87 7.50
C ASP A 459 17.37 -20.80 7.64
N VAL A 460 17.43 -20.14 8.78
CA VAL A 460 18.41 -19.07 9.05
C VAL A 460 19.84 -19.58 9.20
N THR A 461 20.04 -20.91 9.25
CA THR A 461 21.37 -21.55 9.26
C THR A 461 21.93 -21.78 7.86
N ASP A 462 21.12 -21.52 6.81
CA ASP A 462 21.48 -21.68 5.40
C ASP A 462 21.71 -20.30 4.77
N ASP A 463 22.96 -19.99 4.44
CA ASP A 463 23.40 -18.73 3.81
C ASP A 463 22.63 -18.44 2.49
N ALA A 464 22.35 -19.46 1.70
CA ALA A 464 21.68 -19.29 0.42
C ALA A 464 20.20 -18.90 0.61
N GLN A 465 19.51 -19.56 1.55
CA GLN A 465 18.11 -19.21 1.88
C GLN A 465 18.01 -17.82 2.47
N VAL A 466 18.94 -17.42 3.35
CA VAL A 466 19.01 -16.05 3.90
C VAL A 466 19.21 -15.04 2.77
N GLY A 467 20.12 -15.29 1.82
CA GLY A 467 20.35 -14.44 0.67
C GLY A 467 19.10 -14.27 -0.20
N LEU A 468 18.38 -15.36 -0.47
CA LEU A 468 17.11 -15.33 -1.22
C LEU A 468 16.03 -14.54 -0.46
N ALA A 469 15.92 -14.71 0.84
CA ALA A 469 14.96 -13.98 1.67
C ALA A 469 15.22 -12.47 1.66
N ILE A 470 16.49 -12.05 1.73
CA ILE A 470 16.90 -10.65 1.59
C ILE A 470 16.53 -10.11 0.20
N GLY A 471 16.83 -10.87 -0.87
CA GLY A 471 16.44 -10.48 -2.23
C GLY A 471 14.93 -10.25 -2.35
N ARG A 472 14.10 -11.15 -1.80
CA ARG A 472 12.64 -11.00 -1.78
C ARG A 472 12.18 -9.78 -0.95
N ALA A 473 12.82 -9.52 0.19
CA ALA A 473 12.53 -8.33 1.01
C ALA A 473 12.80 -7.03 0.23
N VAL A 474 13.91 -6.97 -0.50
CA VAL A 474 14.29 -5.80 -1.31
C VAL A 474 13.34 -5.61 -2.49
N ILE A 475 12.94 -6.67 -3.17
CA ILE A 475 11.95 -6.60 -4.26
C ILE A 475 10.60 -6.08 -3.73
N ALA A 476 10.16 -6.59 -2.57
CA ALA A 476 8.87 -6.25 -1.99
C ALA A 476 8.83 -4.83 -1.39
N PHE A 477 9.92 -4.39 -0.74
CA PHE A 477 9.91 -3.17 0.09
C PHE A 477 11.08 -2.23 -0.15
N GLY A 478 12.15 -2.67 -0.81
CA GLY A 478 13.28 -1.84 -1.21
C GLY A 478 14.48 -1.81 -0.24
N GLY A 479 14.51 -2.64 0.81
CA GLY A 479 15.65 -2.66 1.74
C GLY A 479 15.36 -3.32 3.08
N ILE A 480 16.22 -3.04 4.07
CA ILE A 480 16.11 -3.48 5.47
C ILE A 480 16.58 -2.34 6.37
N ASP A 481 15.75 -1.89 7.31
CA ASP A 481 16.06 -0.80 8.23
C ASP A 481 16.27 -1.29 9.68
N MET A 482 15.52 -2.32 10.06
CA MET A 482 15.50 -2.90 11.40
C MET A 482 15.66 -4.41 11.30
N LEU A 483 16.57 -4.99 12.07
CA LEU A 483 16.82 -6.43 12.15
C LEU A 483 16.55 -6.93 13.57
N LEU A 484 15.57 -7.82 13.74
CA LEU A 484 15.33 -8.51 15.00
C LEU A 484 15.85 -9.94 14.92
N LEU A 485 16.94 -10.21 15.64
CA LEU A 485 17.57 -11.52 15.78
C LEU A 485 16.91 -12.27 16.94
N ASN A 486 15.85 -13.04 16.62
CA ASN A 486 15.04 -13.74 17.61
C ASN A 486 15.06 -15.25 17.44
N ALA A 487 15.26 -15.79 16.24
CA ALA A 487 15.33 -17.22 16.01
C ALA A 487 16.33 -17.90 16.96
N GLY A 488 15.92 -18.97 17.59
CA GLY A 488 16.75 -19.71 18.53
C GLY A 488 16.06 -20.95 19.08
N ILE A 489 16.85 -21.85 19.61
CA ILE A 489 16.39 -23.09 20.23
C ILE A 489 16.89 -23.18 21.67
N PHE A 490 16.10 -23.84 22.52
CA PHE A 490 16.48 -24.24 23.87
C PHE A 490 16.49 -25.77 23.92
N PRO A 491 17.66 -26.43 23.98
CA PRO A 491 17.74 -27.89 24.03
C PRO A 491 17.26 -28.43 25.35
N ALA A 492 17.08 -29.74 25.45
CA ALA A 492 16.75 -30.42 26.69
C ALA A 492 17.80 -30.12 27.79
N SER A 493 17.34 -30.02 29.06
CA SER A 493 18.23 -29.77 30.17
C SER A 493 19.16 -30.97 30.42
N ARG A 494 20.49 -30.75 30.33
CA ARG A 494 21.50 -31.78 30.55
C ARG A 494 22.69 -31.23 31.37
N ARG A 495 23.23 -32.06 32.27
CA ARG A 495 24.49 -31.71 32.93
C ARG A 495 25.65 -31.75 31.92
N ILE A 496 26.72 -30.99 32.17
CA ILE A 496 27.86 -30.88 31.24
C ILE A 496 28.47 -32.25 30.93
N ALA A 497 28.58 -33.13 31.92
CA ALA A 497 29.14 -34.48 31.74
C ALA A 497 28.26 -35.38 30.81
N GLU A 498 26.99 -35.07 30.65
CA GLU A 498 26.00 -35.84 29.90
C GLU A 498 25.58 -35.13 28.58
N LEU A 499 26.16 -33.96 28.28
CA LEU A 499 25.75 -33.14 27.14
C LEU A 499 26.31 -33.74 25.83
N PRO A 500 25.43 -34.21 24.90
CA PRO A 500 25.91 -34.73 23.62
C PRO A 500 26.54 -33.62 22.78
N ALA A 501 27.62 -33.95 22.08
CA ALA A 501 28.32 -33.01 21.21
C ALA A 501 27.39 -32.48 20.05
N GLU A 502 26.42 -33.27 19.62
CA GLU A 502 25.44 -32.88 18.64
C GLU A 502 24.50 -31.79 19.14
N GLU A 503 23.93 -31.94 20.35
CA GLU A 503 23.09 -30.93 20.96
C GLU A 503 23.86 -29.61 21.21
N TRP A 504 25.13 -29.70 21.60
CA TRP A 504 26.01 -28.55 21.69
C TRP A 504 26.17 -27.83 20.33
N ARG A 505 26.57 -28.57 19.31
CA ARG A 505 26.79 -28.03 17.97
C ARG A 505 25.50 -27.39 17.41
N LYS A 506 24.35 -28.07 17.51
CA LYS A 506 23.05 -27.56 17.07
C LYS A 506 22.70 -26.25 17.75
N SER A 507 22.96 -26.14 19.07
CA SER A 507 22.71 -24.91 19.81
C SER A 507 23.60 -23.76 19.34
N MET A 508 24.90 -24.03 19.08
CA MET A 508 25.82 -23.02 18.56
C MET A 508 25.41 -22.59 17.14
N THR A 509 25.11 -23.53 16.23
CA THR A 509 24.73 -23.24 14.85
C THR A 509 23.48 -22.37 14.78
N VAL A 510 22.41 -22.70 15.53
CA VAL A 510 21.15 -21.94 15.44
C VAL A 510 21.21 -20.61 16.23
N ASN A 511 21.75 -20.66 17.47
CA ASN A 511 21.70 -19.50 18.36
C ASN A 511 22.82 -18.47 18.13
N LEU A 512 23.94 -18.87 17.52
CA LEU A 512 25.10 -18.03 17.27
C LEU A 512 25.43 -17.86 15.79
N ASP A 513 25.77 -18.98 15.08
CA ASP A 513 26.29 -18.89 13.71
C ASP A 513 25.24 -18.31 12.75
N ALA A 514 23.97 -18.72 12.85
CA ALA A 514 22.86 -18.17 12.07
C ALA A 514 22.70 -16.64 12.28
N ASN A 515 22.91 -16.17 13.49
CA ASN A 515 22.84 -14.72 13.77
C ASN A 515 24.02 -13.96 13.15
N LEU A 516 25.23 -14.56 13.12
CA LEU A 516 26.37 -13.98 12.40
C LEU A 516 26.10 -13.93 10.88
N ILE A 517 25.54 -15.01 10.30
CA ILE A 517 25.12 -15.04 8.89
C ILE A 517 24.19 -13.87 8.59
N LEU A 518 23.10 -13.71 9.37
CA LEU A 518 22.12 -12.65 9.21
C LEU A 518 22.73 -11.24 9.37
N MET A 519 23.57 -11.05 10.39
CA MET A 519 24.24 -9.77 10.64
C MET A 519 25.12 -9.37 9.44
N ARG A 520 25.93 -10.29 8.92
CA ARG A 520 26.80 -10.07 7.75
C ARG A 520 25.98 -9.77 6.49
N ALA A 521 24.96 -10.57 6.23
CA ALA A 521 24.12 -10.44 5.02
C ALA A 521 23.28 -9.15 5.04
N CYS A 522 22.78 -8.71 6.19
CA CYS A 522 21.96 -7.51 6.32
C CYS A 522 22.77 -6.21 6.46
N HIS A 523 24.06 -6.25 6.77
CA HIS A 523 24.87 -5.06 7.08
C HIS A 523 24.81 -3.99 5.98
N ALA A 524 25.01 -4.37 4.71
CA ALA A 524 24.99 -3.44 3.59
C ALA A 524 23.65 -2.70 3.46
N PHE A 525 22.52 -3.36 3.74
CA PHE A 525 21.18 -2.78 3.69
C PHE A 525 20.91 -1.88 4.90
N LEU A 526 21.34 -2.29 6.10
CA LEU A 526 21.24 -1.48 7.32
C LEU A 526 21.98 -0.14 7.20
N LYS A 527 23.14 -0.10 6.51
CA LYS A 527 23.85 1.15 6.19
C LYS A 527 23.02 2.11 5.32
N LEU A 528 22.19 1.55 4.45
CA LEU A 528 21.34 2.31 3.54
C LEU A 528 19.98 2.70 4.16
N ALA A 529 19.71 2.31 5.40
CA ALA A 529 18.48 2.67 6.11
C ALA A 529 18.33 4.20 6.22
N PRO A 530 17.19 4.80 5.80
CA PRO A 530 17.02 6.27 5.76
C PRO A 530 17.22 6.96 7.11
N ARG A 531 16.84 6.30 8.21
CA ARG A 531 17.02 6.81 9.58
C ARG A 531 18.17 6.14 10.36
N GLY A 532 19.08 5.44 9.65
CA GLY A 532 20.11 4.59 10.23
C GLY A 532 19.62 3.18 10.54
N GLY A 533 20.52 2.20 10.50
CA GLY A 533 20.22 0.80 10.78
C GLY A 533 19.99 0.53 12.27
N ARG A 534 19.13 -0.43 12.58
CA ARG A 534 18.84 -0.86 13.95
C ARG A 534 18.81 -2.37 14.04
N VAL A 535 19.58 -2.90 14.98
CA VAL A 535 19.60 -4.33 15.28
C VAL A 535 19.20 -4.52 16.75
N VAL A 536 18.26 -5.40 16.99
CA VAL A 536 17.89 -5.85 18.32
C VAL A 536 18.08 -7.35 18.41
N VAL A 537 18.85 -7.78 19.41
CA VAL A 537 19.15 -9.18 19.65
C VAL A 537 18.30 -9.68 20.82
N ILE A 538 17.59 -10.78 20.63
CA ILE A 538 16.94 -11.48 21.73
C ILE A 538 17.95 -12.39 22.42
N GLY A 539 18.55 -11.86 23.48
CA GLY A 539 19.46 -12.55 24.37
C GLY A 539 18.75 -13.51 25.33
N SER A 540 19.17 -13.53 26.56
CA SER A 540 18.53 -14.29 27.65
C SER A 540 19.07 -13.85 29.00
N LYS A 541 18.29 -13.96 30.06
CA LYS A 541 18.82 -13.86 31.43
C LYS A 541 19.93 -14.86 31.70
N ASN A 542 20.01 -15.98 30.97
CA ASN A 542 21.09 -16.96 31.12
C ASN A 542 22.47 -16.42 30.74
N VAL A 543 22.57 -15.22 30.16
CA VAL A 543 23.84 -14.54 29.91
C VAL A 543 24.46 -14.07 31.25
N PRO A 544 23.80 -13.21 32.06
CA PRO A 544 24.33 -12.79 33.36
C PRO A 544 24.11 -13.82 34.48
N ALA A 545 23.10 -14.69 34.40
CA ALA A 545 22.71 -15.63 35.45
C ALA A 545 22.40 -17.03 34.90
N PRO A 546 23.43 -17.79 34.46
CA PRO A 546 23.23 -19.14 33.93
C PRO A 546 22.70 -20.11 34.99
N GLY A 547 21.89 -21.07 34.54
CA GLY A 547 21.36 -22.14 35.40
C GLY A 547 21.98 -23.50 35.10
N PRO A 548 22.03 -24.40 36.10
CA PRO A 548 22.46 -25.78 35.88
C PRO A 548 21.61 -26.47 34.79
N GLY A 549 22.25 -27.30 33.96
CA GLY A 549 21.60 -28.04 32.88
C GLY A 549 21.35 -27.24 31.58
N ALA A 550 21.72 -25.95 31.50
CA ALA A 550 21.56 -25.09 30.36
C ALA A 550 22.88 -24.71 29.69
N ALA A 551 23.91 -25.55 29.74
CA ALA A 551 25.26 -25.22 29.31
C ALA A 551 25.32 -24.79 27.83
N ALA A 552 24.80 -25.60 26.91
CA ALA A 552 24.83 -25.26 25.47
C ALA A 552 24.07 -23.98 25.15
N TYR A 553 22.90 -23.80 25.75
CA TYR A 553 22.07 -22.58 25.54
C TYR A 553 22.75 -21.35 26.12
N SER A 554 23.19 -21.42 27.41
CA SER A 554 23.83 -20.28 28.09
C SER A 554 25.11 -19.84 27.38
N ALA A 555 25.96 -20.79 26.97
CA ALA A 555 27.17 -20.50 26.21
C ALA A 555 26.87 -19.85 24.85
N SER A 556 25.90 -20.39 24.08
CA SER A 556 25.53 -19.81 22.79
C SER A 556 24.96 -18.38 22.91
N LYS A 557 24.11 -18.13 23.93
CA LYS A 557 23.56 -16.79 24.17
C LYS A 557 24.58 -15.81 24.72
N ALA A 558 25.54 -16.26 25.52
CA ALA A 558 26.66 -15.43 25.97
C ALA A 558 27.59 -15.04 24.81
N ALA A 559 27.91 -15.99 23.92
CA ALA A 559 28.67 -15.72 22.70
C ALA A 559 27.92 -14.74 21.77
N LEU A 560 26.62 -14.94 21.53
CA LEU A 560 25.80 -14.01 20.75
C LEU A 560 25.78 -12.61 21.38
N ASN A 561 25.65 -12.51 22.69
CA ASN A 561 25.68 -11.22 23.37
C ASN A 561 27.03 -10.49 23.20
N GLN A 562 28.14 -11.22 23.25
CA GLN A 562 29.46 -10.64 23.00
C GLN A 562 29.61 -10.20 21.54
N LEU A 563 29.10 -10.99 20.57
CA LEU A 563 29.04 -10.61 19.16
C LEU A 563 28.24 -9.31 18.96
N ALA A 564 27.08 -9.18 19.60
CA ALA A 564 26.26 -7.97 19.54
C ALA A 564 27.00 -6.73 20.09
N ARG A 565 27.77 -6.87 21.18
CA ARG A 565 28.58 -5.78 21.73
C ARG A 565 29.71 -5.35 20.79
N ILE A 566 30.37 -6.30 20.12
CA ILE A 566 31.39 -6.00 19.11
C ILE A 566 30.75 -5.28 17.92
N ALA A 567 29.63 -5.76 17.43
CA ALA A 567 28.90 -5.11 16.33
C ALA A 567 28.45 -3.68 16.71
N ALA A 568 28.06 -3.43 17.95
CA ALA A 568 27.73 -2.07 18.40
C ALA A 568 28.93 -1.11 18.31
N LEU A 569 30.15 -1.61 18.57
CA LEU A 569 31.40 -0.84 18.47
C LEU A 569 31.80 -0.61 17.00
N GLU A 570 31.75 -1.66 16.16
CA GLU A 570 32.18 -1.60 14.76
C GLU A 570 31.23 -0.81 13.88
N TRP A 571 29.90 -0.96 14.07
CA TRP A 571 28.88 -0.43 13.17
C TRP A 571 28.38 0.97 13.52
N GLY A 572 28.84 1.54 14.64
CA GLY A 572 28.48 2.89 15.04
C GLY A 572 28.81 3.93 13.98
N ALA A 573 29.98 3.82 13.32
CA ALA A 573 30.42 4.70 12.23
C ALA A 573 29.49 4.59 11.00
N ASP A 574 28.88 3.43 10.78
CA ASP A 574 27.89 3.17 9.72
C ASP A 574 26.46 3.64 10.08
N ARG A 575 26.30 4.31 11.23
CA ARG A 575 25.01 4.75 11.79
C ARG A 575 24.05 3.58 12.10
N ILE A 576 24.59 2.43 12.47
CA ILE A 576 23.83 1.26 12.88
C ILE A 576 23.92 1.13 14.41
N ARG A 577 22.77 1.03 15.06
CA ARG A 577 22.66 0.77 16.50
C ARG A 577 22.39 -0.71 16.75
N VAL A 578 23.09 -1.30 17.70
CA VAL A 578 22.90 -2.71 18.09
C VAL A 578 22.64 -2.79 19.59
N ASN A 579 21.47 -3.29 19.98
CA ASN A 579 21.07 -3.43 21.38
C ASN A 579 20.55 -4.83 21.65
N THR A 580 20.56 -5.26 22.92
CA THR A 580 20.12 -6.60 23.33
C THR A 580 19.02 -6.51 24.38
N VAL A 581 17.99 -7.33 24.23
CA VAL A 581 16.96 -7.59 25.24
C VAL A 581 17.23 -8.94 25.88
N HIS A 582 17.19 -9.02 27.20
CA HIS A 582 17.38 -10.25 27.98
C HIS A 582 16.07 -10.70 28.62
N PRO A 583 15.22 -11.49 27.92
CA PRO A 583 13.99 -11.99 28.51
C PRO A 583 14.25 -13.10 29.51
N ASN A 584 13.37 -13.21 30.50
CA ASN A 584 13.27 -14.34 31.40
C ASN A 584 11.83 -14.82 31.53
N ALA A 585 11.66 -16.13 31.61
CA ALA A 585 10.38 -16.75 31.98
C ALA A 585 9.17 -16.26 31.15
N VAL A 586 9.33 -16.24 29.80
CA VAL A 586 8.28 -15.87 28.87
C VAL A 586 7.40 -17.09 28.62
N PHE A 587 6.37 -17.27 29.44
CA PHE A 587 5.62 -18.51 29.57
C PHE A 587 4.59 -18.77 28.47
N ASP A 588 4.23 -17.77 27.68
CA ASP A 588 3.31 -17.87 26.53
C ASP A 588 4.02 -18.28 25.22
N THR A 589 5.30 -18.70 25.31
CA THR A 589 6.04 -19.25 24.16
C THR A 589 5.94 -20.76 24.08
N GLY A 590 6.11 -21.35 22.89
CA GLY A 590 6.09 -22.79 22.68
C GLY A 590 7.19 -23.60 23.40
N LEU A 591 8.11 -22.93 24.07
CA LEU A 591 9.12 -23.54 24.95
C LEU A 591 8.50 -24.08 26.25
N TRP A 592 7.36 -23.57 26.66
CA TRP A 592 6.71 -23.89 27.93
C TRP A 592 5.44 -24.70 27.71
N THR A 593 5.56 -26.04 27.78
CA THR A 593 4.37 -26.90 27.85
C THR A 593 3.79 -26.89 29.27
N GLU A 594 2.50 -27.23 29.42
CA GLU A 594 1.85 -27.32 30.73
C GLU A 594 2.58 -28.28 31.67
N ASP A 595 3.03 -29.44 31.15
CA ASP A 595 3.77 -30.43 31.90
C ASP A 595 5.12 -29.87 32.38
N LEU A 596 5.84 -29.14 31.52
CA LEU A 596 7.13 -28.53 31.91
C LEU A 596 6.93 -27.44 32.97
N LEU A 597 5.88 -26.64 32.85
CA LEU A 597 5.50 -25.63 33.84
C LEU A 597 5.18 -26.27 35.20
N ALA A 598 4.35 -27.32 35.20
CA ALA A 598 4.00 -28.07 36.41
C ALA A 598 5.23 -28.72 37.07
N GLN A 599 6.10 -29.36 36.29
CA GLN A 599 7.35 -29.95 36.75
C GLN A 599 8.27 -28.91 37.38
N ARG A 600 8.45 -27.77 36.72
CA ARG A 600 9.32 -26.70 37.23
C ARG A 600 8.77 -26.05 38.50
N ALA A 601 7.46 -25.73 38.51
CA ALA A 601 6.82 -25.18 39.70
C ALA A 601 6.94 -26.15 40.90
N GLY A 602 6.74 -27.45 40.68
CA GLY A 602 6.93 -28.49 41.71
C GLY A 602 8.36 -28.59 42.25
N GLN A 603 9.37 -28.42 41.38
CA GLN A 603 10.78 -28.37 41.82
C GLN A 603 11.09 -27.22 42.82
N TYR A 604 10.34 -26.13 42.74
CA TYR A 604 10.44 -24.99 43.65
C TYR A 604 9.39 -25.00 44.77
N GLY A 605 8.58 -26.05 44.87
CA GLY A 605 7.50 -26.15 45.87
C GLY A 605 6.41 -25.09 45.70
N MET A 606 6.16 -24.64 44.46
CA MET A 606 5.22 -23.56 44.14
C MET A 606 4.06 -24.07 43.30
N SER A 607 2.93 -23.36 43.34
CA SER A 607 1.91 -23.49 42.29
C SER A 607 2.40 -22.93 40.95
N VAL A 608 1.83 -23.33 39.83
CA VAL A 608 2.19 -22.82 38.50
C VAL A 608 2.02 -21.30 38.44
N GLU A 609 0.96 -20.76 39.01
CA GLU A 609 0.70 -19.31 39.03
C GLU A 609 1.73 -18.56 39.88
N ALA A 610 2.08 -19.10 41.04
CA ALA A 610 3.14 -18.52 41.87
C ALA A 610 4.52 -18.57 41.18
N TYR A 611 4.79 -19.66 40.44
CA TYR A 611 6.02 -19.80 39.67
C TYR A 611 6.12 -18.79 38.52
N LYS A 612 5.01 -18.54 37.78
CA LYS A 612 4.95 -17.56 36.70
C LYS A 612 5.23 -16.12 37.16
N THR A 613 4.88 -15.81 38.40
CA THR A 613 5.04 -14.48 38.99
C THR A 613 6.18 -14.40 39.99
N ASN A 614 7.09 -15.39 39.99
CA ASN A 614 8.22 -15.43 40.93
C ASN A 614 9.37 -14.51 40.48
N ASN A 615 9.12 -13.21 40.55
CA ASN A 615 10.06 -12.13 40.29
C ASN A 615 9.75 -10.94 41.22
N VAL A 616 10.59 -9.90 41.21
CA VAL A 616 10.48 -8.76 42.14
C VAL A 616 9.16 -8.01 41.98
N LEU A 617 8.69 -7.82 40.72
CA LEU A 617 7.45 -7.12 40.41
C LEU A 617 6.20 -7.99 40.62
N ARG A 618 6.34 -9.28 40.92
CA ARG A 618 5.23 -10.24 41.07
C ARG A 618 4.29 -10.27 39.84
N THR A 619 4.85 -10.21 38.64
CA THR A 619 4.12 -10.16 37.37
C THR A 619 4.58 -11.25 36.42
N ALA A 620 3.67 -11.74 35.59
CA ALA A 620 4.00 -12.62 34.46
C ALA A 620 4.60 -11.79 33.33
N VAL A 621 5.67 -12.28 32.70
CA VAL A 621 6.27 -11.68 31.50
C VAL A 621 5.75 -12.43 30.27
N SER A 622 5.27 -11.70 29.29
CA SER A 622 4.73 -12.23 28.04
C SER A 622 5.64 -11.95 26.85
N SER A 623 5.43 -12.69 25.76
CA SER A 623 6.10 -12.43 24.49
C SER A 623 5.81 -11.02 23.94
N ARG A 624 4.63 -10.47 24.26
CA ARG A 624 4.28 -9.10 23.92
C ARG A 624 5.15 -8.07 24.64
N ASP A 625 5.42 -8.25 25.93
CA ASP A 625 6.25 -7.30 26.70
C ASP A 625 7.66 -7.21 26.12
N VAL A 626 8.24 -8.36 25.76
CA VAL A 626 9.55 -8.44 25.10
C VAL A 626 9.53 -7.78 23.74
N ALA A 627 8.49 -8.06 22.94
CA ALA A 627 8.33 -7.54 21.58
C ALA A 627 8.14 -6.03 21.55
N GLU A 628 7.33 -5.47 22.45
CA GLU A 628 7.09 -4.02 22.55
C GLU A 628 8.39 -3.28 22.91
N LEU A 629 9.19 -3.80 23.87
CA LEU A 629 10.48 -3.21 24.17
C LEU A 629 11.44 -3.32 22.98
N ALA A 630 11.52 -4.49 22.32
CA ALA A 630 12.38 -4.68 21.15
C ALA A 630 12.04 -3.70 20.01
N ALA A 631 10.74 -3.48 19.75
CA ALA A 631 10.29 -2.48 18.79
C ALA A 631 10.64 -1.06 19.25
N GLU A 632 10.46 -0.71 20.52
CA GLU A 632 10.82 0.60 21.07
C GLU A 632 12.33 0.88 20.98
N MET A 633 13.18 -0.13 21.17
CA MET A 633 14.64 0.00 20.99
C MET A 633 15.02 0.35 19.54
N CYS A 634 14.16 0.05 18.57
CA CYS A 634 14.29 0.55 17.20
C CYS A 634 13.77 1.99 17.04
N GLY A 635 13.01 2.50 17.99
CA GLY A 635 12.36 3.80 17.97
C GLY A 635 13.26 4.98 18.30
N PRO A 636 12.67 6.20 18.27
CA PRO A 636 13.40 7.45 18.51
C PRO A 636 13.90 7.61 19.96
N LEU A 637 13.26 6.99 20.95
CA LEU A 637 13.72 7.02 22.34
C LEU A 637 15.15 6.47 22.48
N PHE A 638 15.49 5.47 21.68
CA PHE A 638 16.82 4.87 21.66
C PHE A 638 17.77 5.48 20.62
N ALA A 639 17.45 6.66 20.05
CA ALA A 639 18.24 7.26 18.97
C ALA A 639 19.72 7.49 19.29
N LYS A 640 20.05 7.61 20.56
CA LYS A 640 21.42 7.81 21.07
C LYS A 640 21.96 6.62 21.88
N THR A 641 21.34 5.43 21.73
CA THR A 641 21.65 4.24 22.51
C THR A 641 22.09 3.10 21.60
N THR A 642 23.32 2.60 21.80
CA THR A 642 23.87 1.39 21.21
C THR A 642 24.64 0.61 22.25
N GLY A 643 24.71 -0.71 22.13
CA GLY A 643 25.36 -1.59 23.11
C GLY A 643 24.58 -1.81 24.43
N ALA A 644 23.33 -1.30 24.50
CA ALA A 644 22.48 -1.47 25.68
C ALA A 644 22.10 -2.94 25.89
N GLN A 645 22.03 -3.33 27.15
CA GLN A 645 21.66 -4.66 27.64
C GLN A 645 20.46 -4.49 28.57
N VAL A 646 19.25 -4.79 28.12
CA VAL A 646 18.03 -4.47 28.87
C VAL A 646 17.28 -5.76 29.23
N PRO A 647 17.12 -6.08 30.53
CA PRO A 647 16.34 -7.23 30.98
C PRO A 647 14.83 -6.95 30.82
N VAL A 648 14.06 -8.00 30.52
CA VAL A 648 12.60 -8.05 30.56
C VAL A 648 12.22 -9.31 31.33
N ASP A 649 12.22 -9.22 32.66
CA ASP A 649 12.16 -10.37 33.55
C ASP A 649 11.35 -10.12 34.84
N GLY A 650 10.73 -8.97 34.99
CA GLY A 650 10.00 -8.56 36.18
C GLY A 650 10.93 -8.30 37.39
N GLY A 651 12.25 -8.17 37.18
CA GLY A 651 13.26 -8.10 38.21
C GLY A 651 13.63 -9.50 38.72
N ASN A 652 14.76 -10.05 38.23
CA ASN A 652 15.25 -11.34 38.71
C ASN A 652 16.25 -11.11 39.83
N GLU A 653 15.99 -11.65 41.01
CA GLU A 653 16.80 -11.47 42.24
C GLU A 653 18.31 -11.73 42.07
N ARG A 654 18.69 -12.59 41.11
CA ARG A 654 20.09 -12.94 40.88
C ARG A 654 20.89 -11.97 40.02
N VAL A 655 20.24 -10.93 39.48
CA VAL A 655 20.85 -10.01 38.48
C VAL A 655 20.48 -8.54 38.69
N ILE A 656 19.87 -8.22 39.83
CA ILE A 656 19.61 -6.82 40.23
C ILE A 656 20.84 -6.27 40.95
#